data_24018f1831dad1be83fc07a0801d0dc0
#
_entry.id   24018f1831dad1be83fc07a0801d0dc0
#
_cell.length_a   1.000
_cell.length_b   1.000
_cell.length_c   1.000
_cell.angle_alpha   90.00
_cell.angle_beta   90.00
_cell.angle_gamma   90.00
#
_symmetry.space_group_name_H-M   'P 1'
#
loop_
_entity.id
_entity.type
_entity.pdbx_description
1 polymer ?
#
loop_
_entity_poly.entity_id
_entity_poly.type
_entity_poly.pdbx_seq_one_letter_code
_entity_poly.pdbx_strand_id
1 'polypeptide(L)'
;MWSRGVSQWAAVLIVTVMVCTGLSSGFSFAPEPGLYPESGLDLSYDGPAWSAEAQAPPEQFSVNVPVVAGWNLISFPVAEWGSPEAVLDDAGGNTAWSVVKWYNPLTPADPWKTYRVGGTANDLAYIDNTMGLWVYITNVGSDGALVVDGDEPSTTQVQLRAGWNLVGYPSLSSAAASVTLPAAADRMAYENLASPNLITDTVSLAGVTMEAGQGYWVHCTADAVWTRTNPESIRQTAEFERMQGVLIRYPLGIPYNLIKEMSEDAIVYTLLRSTYLSQAQTNYANNGVNMANCQWIIATTDSYWTRDYGPWWITDESADLGIVDFPYNRPRPNDNLVPGVVATFMGAPLDYMDVYHTGGNYMTDGMGISISTDLVLEENTALTEAQVRQMHEDYLNIQTYHIVPDVNGEYIKHIDCWAKYLDVDKIMIRSVPTGHSQYDEIEAAVDYFESQISAYGTPYQVFRVYTPNDEPYSNCLILNDKVLLPIMGGANDAAAIAAYQAAMPGYEVIGFTGSWESTDALHCRTRGIPDQGMLYIRHIPVSGTRAAGQPTEIRAKMLAFSGSALTGQTLYWKLSTEGTYHAVAMEHRTGVHYSGFIPGQASGATIQYYISASDASGRSETSPLIGSPDPNVFTVA
;
A
#
# COMPACT_ATOMS: atom_id res chain seq x y z
N MET A 1 2.48 15.64 13.19
CA MET A 1 1.75 16.89 13.58
C MET A 1 0.99 17.37 12.35
N TRP A 2 -0.27 17.00 12.26
CA TRP A 2 -1.16 17.42 11.18
C TRP A 2 -1.50 18.90 11.34
N SER A 3 -1.05 19.77 10.46
CA SER A 3 -1.49 21.16 10.39
C SER A 3 -1.63 21.62 8.95
N ARG A 4 -2.77 21.35 8.34
CA ARG A 4 -3.27 22.17 7.23
C ARG A 4 -4.63 22.72 7.63
N GLY A 5 -4.69 24.02 7.83
CA GLY A 5 -5.79 24.95 7.74
C GLY A 5 -7.14 24.58 8.35
N VAL A 6 -7.30 24.71 9.67
CA VAL A 6 -8.62 24.67 10.31
C VAL A 6 -9.27 26.05 10.16
N SER A 7 -10.32 26.16 9.35
CA SER A 7 -11.30 27.23 9.47
C SER A 7 -12.29 26.89 10.59
N GLN A 8 -12.27 27.66 11.66
CA GLN A 8 -13.16 27.54 12.82
C GLN A 8 -14.62 27.79 12.44
N TRP A 9 -15.49 26.77 12.68
CA TRP A 9 -16.89 27.01 12.99
C TRP A 9 -17.25 26.24 14.24
N ALA A 10 -17.51 26.98 15.31
CA ALA A 10 -18.01 26.46 16.56
C ALA A 10 -19.50 26.16 16.42
N ALA A 11 -19.92 24.91 16.59
CA ALA A 11 -21.31 24.53 16.76
C ALA A 11 -21.57 24.17 18.23
N VAL A 12 -22.48 24.89 18.84
CA VAL A 12 -22.97 24.70 20.22
C VAL A 12 -23.89 23.50 20.25
N LEU A 13 -23.56 22.50 21.06
CA LEU A 13 -24.40 21.32 21.31
C LEU A 13 -25.44 21.64 22.40
N ILE A 14 -26.73 21.70 22.05
CA ILE A 14 -27.85 21.71 23.02
C ILE A 14 -28.40 20.29 23.11
N VAL A 15 -28.22 19.65 24.28
CA VAL A 15 -28.83 18.37 24.62
C VAL A 15 -30.25 18.63 25.15
N THR A 16 -31.28 18.17 24.45
CA THR A 16 -32.64 18.12 24.97
C THR A 16 -33.04 16.66 25.20
N VAL A 17 -33.19 16.30 26.44
CA VAL A 17 -33.74 15.01 26.87
C VAL A 17 -35.26 15.07 26.75
N MET A 18 -35.87 14.22 25.92
CA MET A 18 -37.30 13.95 25.95
C MET A 18 -37.54 12.49 26.34
N VAL A 19 -38.20 12.32 27.48
CA VAL A 19 -38.75 11.06 27.97
C VAL A 19 -40.13 10.87 27.32
N CYS A 20 -40.36 9.77 26.61
CA CYS A 20 -41.69 9.30 26.27
C CYS A 20 -41.83 7.80 26.54
N THR A 21 -42.85 7.51 27.32
CA THR A 21 -43.28 6.19 27.79
C THR A 21 -44.09 5.44 26.74
N GLY A 22 -43.79 4.17 26.57
CA GLY A 22 -44.63 3.00 26.32
C GLY A 22 -45.62 2.96 25.15
N LEU A 23 -45.42 1.94 24.33
CA LEU A 23 -46.50 0.99 23.95
C LEU A 23 -45.88 -0.16 23.10
N SER A 24 -46.13 -1.39 23.55
CA SER A 24 -45.73 -2.63 22.89
C SER A 24 -46.71 -2.96 21.74
N SER A 25 -46.21 -3.18 20.53
CA SER A 25 -46.89 -4.00 19.54
C SER A 25 -45.83 -4.68 18.66
N GLY A 26 -45.92 -6.01 18.58
CA GLY A 26 -45.02 -6.85 17.83
C GLY A 26 -45.17 -6.62 16.34
N PHE A 27 -44.03 -6.51 15.67
CA PHE A 27 -43.94 -6.53 14.21
C PHE A 27 -43.00 -7.65 13.78
N SER A 28 -43.56 -8.53 12.96
CA SER A 28 -42.87 -9.49 12.13
C SER A 28 -42.27 -8.72 10.95
N PHE A 29 -40.97 -8.76 10.77
CA PHE A 29 -40.34 -8.20 9.59
C PHE A 29 -40.28 -9.25 8.47
N ALA A 30 -41.15 -9.05 7.49
CA ALA A 30 -40.90 -9.53 6.14
C ALA A 30 -39.98 -8.53 5.42
N PRO A 31 -39.10 -8.94 4.48
CA PRO A 31 -38.32 -8.01 3.72
C PRO A 31 -39.23 -7.11 2.87
N GLU A 32 -39.12 -5.80 3.01
CA GLU A 32 -39.84 -4.87 2.15
C GLU A 32 -39.23 -4.87 0.74
N PRO A 33 -40.03 -5.08 -0.29
CA PRO A 33 -39.60 -4.83 -1.67
C PRO A 33 -39.73 -3.33 -1.97
N GLY A 34 -38.64 -2.72 -2.42
CA GLY A 34 -38.65 -1.60 -3.34
C GLY A 34 -39.26 -0.29 -2.86
N LEU A 35 -38.42 0.61 -2.36
CA LEU A 35 -38.65 2.06 -2.40
C LEU A 35 -37.45 2.72 -3.10
N TYR A 36 -37.36 2.51 -4.42
CA TYR A 36 -36.61 3.40 -5.31
C TYR A 36 -37.64 4.10 -6.21
N PRO A 37 -37.63 5.43 -6.31
CA PRO A 37 -38.35 6.07 -7.40
C PRO A 37 -37.69 5.62 -8.71
N GLU A 38 -38.47 5.06 -9.63
CA GLU A 38 -38.08 4.93 -11.03
C GLU A 38 -37.85 6.36 -11.56
N SER A 39 -36.63 6.88 -11.40
CA SER A 39 -36.20 8.04 -12.15
C SER A 39 -35.82 7.52 -13.53
N GLY A 40 -36.65 7.83 -14.52
CA GLY A 40 -36.30 7.69 -15.93
C GLY A 40 -35.15 8.66 -16.25
N LEU A 41 -33.96 8.30 -15.87
CA LEU A 41 -32.71 8.88 -16.35
C LEU A 41 -32.33 8.10 -17.60
N ASP A 42 -32.28 8.83 -18.71
CA ASP A 42 -31.73 8.37 -19.98
C ASP A 42 -30.22 8.18 -19.77
N LEU A 43 -29.83 6.95 -19.37
CA LEU A 43 -28.44 6.55 -19.10
C LEU A 43 -27.75 6.19 -20.42
N SER A 44 -27.54 7.16 -21.29
CA SER A 44 -26.56 7.08 -22.37
C SER A 44 -25.21 7.62 -21.89
N TYR A 45 -24.67 7.08 -20.81
CA TYR A 45 -23.26 7.22 -20.47
C TYR A 45 -22.52 6.05 -21.12
N ASP A 46 -21.77 6.36 -22.20
CA ASP A 46 -20.76 5.45 -22.71
C ASP A 46 -19.61 5.45 -21.69
N GLY A 47 -19.69 4.60 -20.66
CA GLY A 47 -18.63 4.39 -19.68
C GLY A 47 -17.30 4.05 -20.33
N PRO A 48 -16.18 4.05 -19.57
CA PRO A 48 -14.88 3.70 -20.11
C PRO A 48 -14.98 2.31 -20.74
N ALA A 49 -14.73 2.24 -22.05
CA ALA A 49 -14.57 0.96 -22.72
C ALA A 49 -13.30 0.27 -22.18
N TRP A 50 -13.29 -1.06 -22.16
CA TRP A 50 -12.07 -1.80 -21.89
C TRP A 50 -10.97 -1.33 -22.86
N SER A 51 -10.05 -0.50 -22.38
CA SER A 51 -8.91 -0.04 -23.18
C SER A 51 -7.64 -0.71 -22.71
N ALA A 52 -6.87 -1.22 -23.65
CA ALA A 52 -5.57 -1.84 -23.40
C ALA A 52 -4.43 -0.81 -23.24
N GLU A 53 -4.72 0.42 -22.87
CA GLU A 53 -3.65 1.35 -22.50
C GLU A 53 -3.05 0.86 -21.19
N ALA A 54 -1.90 0.20 -21.31
CA ALA A 54 -1.07 -0.15 -20.16
C ALA A 54 -0.73 1.16 -19.43
N GLN A 55 -1.33 1.36 -18.27
CA GLN A 55 -0.86 2.40 -17.37
C GLN A 55 0.51 1.96 -16.86
N ALA A 56 1.44 2.91 -16.75
CA ALA A 56 2.73 2.64 -16.11
C ALA A 56 2.47 2.11 -14.69
N PRO A 57 3.33 1.21 -14.18
CA PRO A 57 3.24 0.80 -12.78
C PRO A 57 3.23 2.04 -11.90
N PRO A 58 2.60 1.99 -10.71
CA PRO A 58 2.65 3.12 -9.77
C PRO A 58 4.11 3.44 -9.57
N GLU A 59 4.46 4.68 -9.86
CA GLU A 59 5.84 5.10 -9.87
C GLU A 59 6.46 4.86 -8.48
N GLN A 60 7.43 3.95 -8.41
CA GLN A 60 8.63 4.28 -7.68
C GLN A 60 9.03 5.63 -8.26
N PHE A 61 9.15 6.66 -7.44
CA PHE A 61 9.49 7.98 -7.96
C PHE A 61 10.72 7.84 -8.86
N SER A 62 10.52 7.92 -10.18
CA SER A 62 11.60 7.98 -11.13
C SER A 62 12.08 9.41 -11.17
N VAL A 63 13.24 9.66 -10.61
CA VAL A 63 13.83 11.00 -10.60
C VAL A 63 14.85 11.13 -11.71
N ASN A 64 14.55 12.02 -12.63
CA ASN A 64 15.50 12.45 -13.65
C ASN A 64 16.52 13.42 -13.03
N VAL A 65 17.74 12.94 -12.77
CA VAL A 65 18.86 13.77 -12.34
C VAL A 65 19.57 14.31 -13.57
N PRO A 66 19.42 15.61 -13.92
CA PRO A 66 20.03 16.18 -15.13
C PRO A 66 21.54 16.08 -15.09
N VAL A 67 22.15 15.64 -16.21
CA VAL A 67 23.60 15.53 -16.32
C VAL A 67 24.11 16.04 -17.66
N VAL A 68 25.39 16.41 -17.69
CA VAL A 68 26.13 16.79 -18.89
C VAL A 68 27.37 15.91 -19.07
N ALA A 69 27.97 15.86 -20.27
CA ALA A 69 29.22 15.15 -20.49
C ALA A 69 30.34 15.73 -19.60
N GLY A 70 31.11 14.86 -18.95
CA GLY A 70 32.15 15.24 -18.00
C GLY A 70 31.73 15.03 -16.54
N TRP A 71 32.33 15.80 -15.64
CA TRP A 71 32.04 15.71 -14.20
C TRP A 71 30.74 16.41 -13.85
N ASN A 72 29.91 15.77 -13.05
CA ASN A 72 28.67 16.29 -12.48
C ASN A 72 28.67 16.05 -10.97
N LEU A 73 28.19 17.02 -10.19
CA LEU A 73 27.99 16.88 -8.76
C LEU A 73 26.51 16.64 -8.47
N ILE A 74 26.14 15.40 -8.28
CA ILE A 74 24.76 14.95 -8.16
C ILE A 74 24.48 14.31 -6.80
N SER A 75 23.21 14.08 -6.52
CA SER A 75 22.70 13.23 -5.44
C SER A 75 21.39 12.56 -5.86
N PHE A 76 20.86 11.69 -4.99
CA PHE A 76 19.55 11.07 -5.19
C PHE A 76 18.60 11.57 -4.13
N PRO A 77 17.45 12.15 -4.51
CA PRO A 77 16.46 12.64 -3.55
C PRO A 77 15.60 11.50 -2.98
N VAL A 78 15.72 10.29 -3.53
CA VAL A 78 14.96 9.10 -3.16
C VAL A 78 15.83 8.12 -2.35
N ALA A 79 15.19 7.26 -1.57
CA ALA A 79 15.87 6.28 -0.71
C ALA A 79 16.40 5.09 -1.51
N GLU A 80 17.21 5.36 -2.53
CA GLU A 80 17.92 4.35 -3.31
C GLU A 80 19.34 4.17 -2.77
N TRP A 81 19.84 2.94 -2.81
CA TRP A 81 21.16 2.59 -2.32
C TRP A 81 21.64 1.27 -2.94
N GLY A 82 22.94 1.11 -3.10
CA GLY A 82 23.52 -0.10 -3.66
C GLY A 82 24.94 0.12 -4.16
N SER A 83 25.45 -0.83 -4.93
CA SER A 83 26.69 -0.61 -5.66
C SER A 83 26.50 0.52 -6.67
N PRO A 84 27.54 1.30 -7.00
CA PRO A 84 27.41 2.35 -8.01
C PRO A 84 26.84 1.87 -9.34
N GLU A 85 27.13 0.65 -9.76
CA GLU A 85 26.57 0.06 -10.98
C GLU A 85 25.07 -0.25 -10.85
N ALA A 86 24.61 -0.67 -9.67
CA ALA A 86 23.20 -0.99 -9.47
C ALA A 86 22.31 0.26 -9.38
N VAL A 87 22.83 1.35 -8.78
CA VAL A 87 22.07 2.60 -8.58
C VAL A 87 22.13 3.50 -9.80
N LEU A 88 23.25 3.51 -10.52
CA LEU A 88 23.48 4.39 -11.68
C LEU A 88 23.29 3.66 -13.03
N ASP A 89 22.83 2.41 -13.00
CA ASP A 89 22.47 1.67 -14.21
C ASP A 89 21.11 2.17 -14.70
N ASP A 90 21.15 3.11 -15.61
CA ASP A 90 19.99 3.69 -16.26
C ASP A 90 19.30 2.65 -17.17
N ALA A 91 18.37 1.90 -16.61
CA ALA A 91 17.69 0.78 -17.26
C ALA A 91 16.92 1.15 -18.54
N GLY A 92 16.82 2.43 -18.91
CA GLY A 92 16.09 2.91 -20.08
C GLY A 92 16.78 4.00 -20.90
N GLY A 93 17.74 4.75 -20.34
CA GLY A 93 18.11 6.07 -20.87
C GLY A 93 19.38 6.15 -21.73
N ASN A 94 20.22 5.16 -21.84
CA ASN A 94 21.50 5.21 -22.56
C ASN A 94 22.52 6.24 -22.04
N THR A 95 22.37 6.79 -20.84
CA THR A 95 23.38 7.63 -20.20
C THR A 95 24.48 6.75 -19.65
N ALA A 96 25.72 6.96 -20.12
CA ALA A 96 26.86 6.16 -19.71
C ALA A 96 27.81 6.96 -18.84
N TRP A 97 28.32 6.35 -17.78
CA TRP A 97 29.27 6.90 -16.84
C TRP A 97 30.50 5.96 -16.70
N SER A 98 31.58 6.44 -16.11
CA SER A 98 32.78 5.62 -15.93
C SER A 98 33.43 5.72 -14.56
N VAL A 99 33.22 6.80 -13.83
CA VAL A 99 33.82 7.02 -12.51
C VAL A 99 32.84 7.70 -11.59
N VAL A 100 32.74 7.18 -10.33
CA VAL A 100 32.05 7.84 -9.24
C VAL A 100 33.02 8.10 -8.11
N LYS A 101 32.91 9.27 -7.46
CA LYS A 101 33.70 9.63 -6.29
C LYS A 101 32.82 10.24 -5.20
N TRP A 102 33.14 9.88 -3.97
CA TRP A 102 32.55 10.46 -2.78
C TRP A 102 33.62 10.84 -1.77
N TYR A 103 33.39 11.91 -1.03
CA TYR A 103 34.24 12.33 0.08
C TYR A 103 33.62 11.92 1.40
N ASN A 104 34.25 10.96 2.10
CA ASN A 104 33.83 10.47 3.40
C ASN A 104 34.57 11.22 4.53
N PRO A 105 33.93 12.17 5.23
CA PRO A 105 34.57 12.91 6.32
C PRO A 105 34.85 12.03 7.55
N LEU A 106 34.26 10.82 7.64
CA LEU A 106 34.47 9.88 8.73
C LEU A 106 35.80 9.10 8.61
N THR A 107 36.45 9.16 7.46
CA THR A 107 37.75 8.51 7.20
C THR A 107 38.84 9.53 6.83
N PRO A 108 39.24 10.44 7.74
CA PRO A 108 40.08 11.59 7.39
C PRO A 108 41.48 11.22 6.87
N ALA A 109 41.97 10.01 7.12
CA ALA A 109 43.24 9.54 6.58
C ALA A 109 43.17 9.16 5.08
N ASP A 110 41.97 8.79 4.60
CA ASP A 110 41.69 8.46 3.20
C ASP A 110 40.22 8.82 2.90
N PRO A 111 39.89 10.11 2.76
CA PRO A 111 38.49 10.53 2.67
C PRO A 111 37.88 10.31 1.29
N TRP A 112 38.67 10.23 0.22
CA TRP A 112 38.17 10.05 -1.12
C TRP A 112 37.95 8.58 -1.44
N LYS A 113 36.69 8.19 -1.66
CA LYS A 113 36.31 6.88 -2.14
C LYS A 113 35.97 6.95 -3.62
N THR A 114 36.39 5.94 -4.38
CA THR A 114 36.28 5.94 -5.84
C THR A 114 35.78 4.59 -6.35
N TYR A 115 34.85 4.66 -7.27
CA TYR A 115 34.43 3.52 -8.10
C TYR A 115 34.73 3.81 -9.56
N ARG A 116 35.31 2.83 -10.29
CA ARG A 116 35.56 2.86 -11.74
C ARG A 116 34.92 1.64 -12.37
N VAL A 117 34.14 1.82 -13.41
CA VAL A 117 33.56 0.72 -14.19
C VAL A 117 34.70 -0.20 -14.69
N GLY A 118 34.59 -1.50 -14.38
CA GLY A 118 35.62 -2.49 -14.71
C GLY A 118 36.93 -2.37 -13.93
N GLY A 119 37.00 -1.51 -12.91
CA GLY A 119 38.20 -1.31 -12.10
C GLY A 119 38.37 -2.43 -11.04
N THR A 120 39.64 -2.80 -10.79
CA THR A 120 39.99 -3.85 -9.79
C THR A 120 40.34 -3.30 -8.41
N ALA A 121 40.40 -1.98 -8.23
CA ALA A 121 40.79 -1.32 -6.98
C ALA A 121 39.73 -0.28 -6.57
N ASN A 122 38.47 -0.68 -6.57
CA ASN A 122 37.36 0.15 -6.13
C ASN A 122 37.26 0.10 -4.61
N ASP A 123 37.18 1.27 -3.97
CA ASP A 123 37.02 1.45 -2.52
C ASP A 123 35.71 2.18 -2.15
N LEU A 124 34.90 2.58 -3.16
CA LEU A 124 33.51 2.99 -3.02
C LEU A 124 32.63 1.81 -3.41
N ALA A 125 32.33 0.96 -2.45
CA ALA A 125 31.54 -0.24 -2.71
C ALA A 125 30.01 0.02 -2.73
N TYR A 126 29.57 1.20 -2.25
CA TYR A 126 28.20 1.49 -1.94
C TYR A 126 27.96 3.00 -2.02
N ILE A 127 26.77 3.39 -2.53
CA ILE A 127 26.28 4.77 -2.55
C ILE A 127 24.84 4.82 -2.07
N ASP A 128 24.42 5.95 -1.48
CA ASP A 128 23.06 6.19 -1.01
C ASP A 128 22.64 7.66 -1.15
N ASN A 129 21.41 7.96 -0.79
CA ASN A 129 20.82 9.29 -0.88
C ASN A 129 21.39 10.32 0.10
N THR A 130 22.24 9.93 1.03
CA THR A 130 22.94 10.88 1.92
C THR A 130 24.19 11.45 1.29
N MET A 131 24.65 10.87 0.19
CA MET A 131 25.93 11.15 -0.47
C MET A 131 25.80 12.15 -1.60
N GLY A 132 26.60 13.20 -1.59
CA GLY A 132 26.89 13.99 -2.79
C GLY A 132 27.97 13.30 -3.61
N LEU A 133 27.71 13.06 -4.89
CA LEU A 133 28.54 12.23 -5.74
C LEU A 133 29.12 13.03 -6.91
N TRP A 134 30.42 12.93 -7.12
CA TRP A 134 31.03 13.31 -8.37
C TRP A 134 30.97 12.14 -9.35
N VAL A 135 30.15 12.29 -10.41
CA VAL A 135 29.98 11.27 -11.45
C VAL A 135 30.54 11.76 -12.78
N TYR A 136 31.40 10.98 -13.42
CA TYR A 136 31.93 11.30 -14.74
C TYR A 136 31.10 10.62 -15.84
N ILE A 137 30.33 11.43 -16.54
CA ILE A 137 29.46 11.01 -17.64
C ILE A 137 30.27 10.97 -18.94
N THR A 138 30.29 9.79 -19.57
CA THR A 138 31.01 9.55 -20.85
C THR A 138 30.12 9.72 -22.07
N ASN A 139 28.81 9.49 -21.88
CA ASN A 139 27.81 9.70 -22.93
C ASN A 139 26.50 10.11 -22.25
N VAL A 140 25.91 11.18 -22.73
CA VAL A 140 24.59 11.64 -22.26
C VAL A 140 23.53 11.00 -23.14
N GLY A 141 22.56 10.31 -22.52
CA GLY A 141 21.40 9.72 -23.20
C GLY A 141 20.50 10.77 -23.84
N SER A 142 19.47 10.32 -24.53
CA SER A 142 18.52 11.20 -25.25
C SER A 142 17.70 12.11 -24.33
N ASP A 143 17.54 11.73 -23.08
CA ASP A 143 16.82 12.44 -22.01
C ASP A 143 17.67 13.44 -21.22
N GLY A 144 18.99 13.37 -21.37
CA GLY A 144 19.92 14.30 -20.71
C GLY A 144 20.02 14.10 -19.20
N ALA A 145 19.66 12.91 -18.70
CA ALA A 145 19.56 12.63 -17.27
C ALA A 145 20.09 11.23 -16.91
N LEU A 146 20.36 11.02 -15.63
CA LEU A 146 20.36 9.70 -14.98
C LEU A 146 19.00 9.51 -14.30
N VAL A 147 18.34 8.39 -14.57
CA VAL A 147 17.07 8.03 -13.95
C VAL A 147 17.37 7.20 -12.70
N VAL A 148 16.86 7.62 -11.57
CA VAL A 148 16.97 6.88 -10.30
C VAL A 148 15.59 6.66 -9.73
N ASP A 149 15.26 5.40 -9.52
CA ASP A 149 13.98 4.98 -8.96
C ASP A 149 14.08 4.80 -7.44
N GLY A 150 13.05 5.15 -6.71
CA GLY A 150 13.00 4.96 -5.26
C GLY A 150 11.89 5.77 -4.60
N ASP A 151 11.67 5.54 -3.31
CA ASP A 151 10.71 6.31 -2.53
C ASP A 151 11.36 7.57 -1.93
N GLU A 152 10.64 8.69 -1.84
CA GLU A 152 11.11 9.82 -1.03
C GLU A 152 11.16 9.40 0.45
N PRO A 153 12.33 9.51 1.13
CA PRO A 153 12.41 9.12 2.54
C PRO A 153 11.66 10.13 3.40
N SER A 154 10.83 9.69 4.34
CA SER A 154 10.16 10.57 5.31
C SER A 154 11.15 11.32 6.20
N THR A 155 12.20 10.63 6.61
CA THR A 155 13.27 11.20 7.43
C THR A 155 14.61 10.59 7.03
N THR A 156 15.57 11.46 6.74
CA THR A 156 16.97 11.09 6.50
C THR A 156 17.87 11.80 7.50
N GLN A 157 18.82 11.06 8.08
CA GLN A 157 19.86 11.59 8.95
C GLN A 157 21.22 11.52 8.27
N VAL A 158 21.89 12.67 8.14
CA VAL A 158 23.24 12.77 7.59
C VAL A 158 24.20 13.16 8.71
N GLN A 159 25.23 12.33 8.95
CA GLN A 159 26.28 12.62 9.93
C GLN A 159 27.28 13.62 9.34
N LEU A 160 27.34 14.80 9.89
CA LEU A 160 28.26 15.86 9.48
C LEU A 160 29.43 15.99 10.46
N ARG A 161 30.62 16.25 9.92
CA ARG A 161 31.83 16.56 10.71
C ARG A 161 32.23 18.01 10.58
N ALA A 162 32.94 18.50 11.59
CA ALA A 162 33.59 19.81 11.48
C ALA A 162 34.49 19.86 10.24
N GLY A 163 34.36 20.92 9.46
CA GLY A 163 34.97 21.05 8.14
C GLY A 163 34.00 20.72 7.00
N TRP A 164 34.57 20.36 5.84
CA TRP A 164 33.80 20.08 4.63
C TRP A 164 33.21 18.65 4.61
N ASN A 165 31.95 18.54 4.22
CA ASN A 165 31.20 17.30 4.02
C ASN A 165 30.60 17.31 2.60
N LEU A 166 30.65 16.18 1.90
CA LEU A 166 30.06 16.02 0.59
C LEU A 166 28.75 15.20 0.75
N VAL A 167 27.62 15.89 0.64
CA VAL A 167 26.29 15.36 1.00
C VAL A 167 25.31 15.40 -0.15
N GLY A 168 24.37 14.45 -0.16
CA GLY A 168 23.17 14.47 -0.98
C GLY A 168 22.07 15.33 -0.37
N TYR A 169 21.10 15.76 -1.18
CA TYR A 169 19.88 16.37 -0.72
C TYR A 169 18.72 15.37 -0.81
N PRO A 170 18.32 14.73 0.31
CA PRO A 170 17.40 13.59 0.30
C PRO A 170 15.93 14.04 0.33
N SER A 171 15.51 14.84 -0.66
CA SER A 171 14.12 15.30 -0.79
C SER A 171 13.80 15.66 -2.23
N LEU A 172 12.56 15.38 -2.65
CA LEU A 172 12.00 15.82 -3.93
C LEU A 172 11.60 17.30 -3.89
N SER A 173 11.31 17.84 -2.71
CA SER A 173 10.91 19.23 -2.51
C SER A 173 12.10 20.11 -2.20
N SER A 174 12.33 21.17 -2.98
CA SER A 174 13.38 22.14 -2.72
C SER A 174 13.19 22.87 -1.36
N ALA A 175 14.29 23.26 -0.71
CA ALA A 175 14.23 24.01 0.53
C ALA A 175 15.40 25.00 0.65
N ALA A 176 15.17 26.12 1.36
CA ALA A 176 16.24 27.06 1.67
C ALA A 176 17.32 26.40 2.55
N ALA A 177 18.59 26.46 2.14
CA ALA A 177 19.70 25.86 2.86
C ALA A 177 19.81 26.34 4.33
N SER A 178 19.53 27.61 4.56
CA SER A 178 19.52 28.20 5.91
C SER A 178 18.41 27.68 6.82
N VAL A 179 17.41 27.00 6.27
CA VAL A 179 16.27 26.42 7.01
C VAL A 179 16.47 24.92 7.24
N THR A 180 16.99 24.21 6.24
CA THR A 180 17.10 22.75 6.29
C THR A 180 18.39 22.26 6.95
N LEU A 181 19.51 22.98 6.78
CA LEU A 181 20.81 22.60 7.36
C LEU A 181 20.90 22.91 8.86
N PRO A 182 21.67 22.13 9.63
CA PRO A 182 21.85 22.40 11.07
C PRO A 182 22.59 23.70 11.32
N ALA A 183 22.39 24.30 12.52
CA ALA A 183 23.02 25.57 12.91
C ALA A 183 24.56 25.53 12.88
N ALA A 184 25.19 24.38 12.90
CA ALA A 184 26.61 24.20 12.72
C ALA A 184 27.11 24.44 11.28
N ALA A 185 26.22 24.38 10.28
CA ALA A 185 26.56 24.68 8.90
C ALA A 185 26.68 26.21 8.70
N ASP A 186 27.78 26.67 8.14
CA ASP A 186 28.05 28.09 7.95
C ASP A 186 28.21 28.54 6.50
N ARG A 187 28.56 27.62 5.61
CA ARG A 187 28.68 27.85 4.16
C ARG A 187 28.58 26.58 3.36
N MET A 188 28.37 26.71 2.06
CA MET A 188 28.30 25.60 1.13
C MET A 188 28.90 25.94 -0.23
N ALA A 189 29.23 24.89 -1.00
CA ALA A 189 29.59 24.98 -2.41
C ALA A 189 28.81 23.94 -3.21
N TYR A 190 28.43 24.26 -4.44
CA TYR A 190 27.64 23.39 -5.30
C TYR A 190 27.92 23.68 -6.77
N GLU A 191 27.59 22.77 -7.65
CA GLU A 191 27.72 22.96 -9.09
C GLU A 191 26.60 23.88 -9.59
N ASN A 192 26.95 24.84 -10.45
CA ASN A 192 25.96 25.68 -11.11
C ASN A 192 25.44 24.96 -12.37
N LEU A 193 24.24 24.44 -12.30
CA LEU A 193 23.60 23.72 -13.43
C LEU A 193 23.44 24.58 -14.70
N ALA A 194 23.35 25.90 -14.57
CA ALA A 194 23.33 26.82 -15.71
C ALA A 194 24.71 27.04 -16.33
N SER A 195 25.78 26.66 -15.63
CA SER A 195 27.17 26.72 -16.08
C SER A 195 27.94 25.49 -15.60
N PRO A 196 27.67 24.31 -16.18
CA PRO A 196 28.23 23.05 -15.72
C PRO A 196 29.77 23.08 -15.61
N ASN A 197 30.30 22.33 -14.64
CA ASN A 197 31.70 22.29 -14.22
C ASN A 197 32.20 23.57 -13.49
N LEU A 198 31.32 24.49 -13.14
CA LEU A 198 31.64 25.65 -12.30
C LEU A 198 31.09 25.48 -10.90
N ILE A 199 31.96 25.33 -9.90
CA ILE A 199 31.56 25.29 -8.48
C ILE A 199 31.32 26.71 -7.99
N THR A 200 30.14 26.92 -7.40
CA THR A 200 29.79 28.15 -6.71
C THR A 200 30.06 27.97 -5.22
N ASP A 201 31.07 28.64 -4.68
CA ASP A 201 31.34 28.70 -3.24
C ASP A 201 30.63 29.93 -2.65
N THR A 202 29.84 29.70 -1.60
CA THR A 202 29.16 30.76 -0.88
C THR A 202 29.57 30.78 0.60
N VAL A 203 29.76 31.98 1.15
CA VAL A 203 30.08 32.19 2.56
C VAL A 203 28.82 32.27 3.43
N SER A 204 27.65 32.29 2.82
CA SER A 204 26.37 32.40 3.52
C SER A 204 25.35 31.45 2.92
N LEU A 205 24.58 30.78 3.79
CA LEU A 205 23.47 29.90 3.37
C LEU A 205 22.22 30.70 2.97
N ALA A 206 22.19 31.99 3.27
CA ALA A 206 21.05 32.85 2.97
C ALA A 206 20.85 33.01 1.45
N GLY A 207 19.65 32.77 0.99
CA GLY A 207 19.31 32.85 -0.46
C GLY A 207 19.77 31.68 -1.31
N VAL A 208 20.33 30.61 -0.72
CA VAL A 208 20.63 29.35 -1.40
C VAL A 208 19.47 28.40 -1.22
N THR A 209 19.00 27.82 -2.33
CA THR A 209 17.98 26.75 -2.33
C THR A 209 18.69 25.43 -2.65
N MET A 210 18.40 24.42 -1.88
CA MET A 210 18.82 23.03 -2.16
C MET A 210 17.75 22.37 -3.00
N GLU A 211 18.19 21.73 -4.10
CA GLU A 211 17.31 21.15 -5.13
C GLU A 211 17.48 19.63 -5.21
N ALA A 212 16.39 18.96 -5.57
CA ALA A 212 16.40 17.51 -5.83
C ALA A 212 17.46 17.14 -6.87
N GLY A 213 18.16 16.03 -6.64
CA GLY A 213 19.16 15.51 -7.58
C GLY A 213 20.52 16.20 -7.52
N GLN A 214 20.69 17.30 -6.79
CA GLN A 214 21.93 18.04 -6.68
C GLN A 214 22.75 17.64 -5.44
N GLY A 215 24.07 17.40 -5.61
CA GLY A 215 25.02 17.20 -4.54
C GLY A 215 25.59 18.52 -4.01
N TYR A 216 25.98 18.54 -2.74
CA TYR A 216 26.45 19.76 -2.05
C TYR A 216 27.68 19.48 -1.20
N TRP A 217 28.62 20.41 -1.25
CA TRP A 217 29.63 20.58 -0.23
C TRP A 217 29.07 21.46 0.88
N VAL A 218 29.00 20.94 2.10
CA VAL A 218 28.52 21.67 3.30
C VAL A 218 29.68 21.77 4.30
N HIS A 219 30.05 22.98 4.67
CA HIS A 219 31.02 23.22 5.71
C HIS A 219 30.31 23.42 7.07
N CYS A 220 30.81 22.70 8.07
CA CYS A 220 30.33 22.80 9.45
C CYS A 220 31.43 23.27 10.40
N THR A 221 31.07 24.14 11.35
CA THR A 221 31.95 24.62 12.41
C THR A 221 32.16 23.63 13.54
N ALA A 222 31.27 22.65 13.66
CA ALA A 222 31.29 21.55 14.63
C ALA A 222 30.64 20.31 14.03
N ASP A 223 30.86 19.16 14.66
CA ASP A 223 30.12 17.91 14.34
C ASP A 223 28.62 18.13 14.58
N ALA A 224 27.78 17.63 13.69
CA ALA A 224 26.33 17.77 13.75
C ALA A 224 25.64 16.58 13.09
N VAL A 225 24.37 16.40 13.40
CA VAL A 225 23.45 15.54 12.64
C VAL A 225 22.50 16.46 11.88
N TRP A 226 22.48 16.32 10.57
CA TRP A 226 21.48 16.95 9.74
C TRP A 226 20.30 15.99 9.58
N THR A 227 19.15 16.37 10.12
CA THR A 227 17.90 15.63 9.93
C THR A 227 17.04 16.37 8.91
N ARG A 228 16.78 15.73 7.78
CA ARG A 228 15.80 16.19 6.80
C ARG A 228 14.54 15.36 6.98
N THR A 229 13.44 16.03 7.29
CA THR A 229 12.10 15.44 7.32
C THR A 229 11.34 15.92 6.09
N ASN A 230 10.86 15.00 5.30
CA ASN A 230 10.02 15.26 4.14
C ASN A 230 8.54 15.16 4.53
N PRO A 231 7.60 15.64 3.73
CA PRO A 231 6.20 15.39 3.97
C PRO A 231 5.96 13.88 4.12
N GLU A 232 5.23 13.48 5.15
CA GLU A 232 4.91 12.08 5.39
C GLU A 232 4.07 11.56 4.22
N SER A 233 4.53 10.50 3.56
CA SER A 233 3.73 9.83 2.54
C SER A 233 2.70 8.95 3.24
N ILE A 234 1.43 9.16 2.91
CA ILE A 234 0.35 8.26 3.34
C ILE A 234 0.28 7.07 2.38
N ARG A 235 -0.23 5.94 2.87
CA ARG A 235 -0.66 4.82 2.03
C ARG A 235 -1.98 4.25 2.52
N GLN A 236 -2.75 3.71 1.63
CA GLN A 236 -3.95 2.97 2.00
C GLN A 236 -3.57 1.52 2.37
N THR A 237 -4.26 0.95 3.36
CA THR A 237 -4.04 -0.45 3.78
C THR A 237 -4.90 -1.40 2.96
N ALA A 238 -4.28 -2.43 2.37
CA ALA A 238 -5.00 -3.48 1.64
C ALA A 238 -5.70 -4.45 2.59
N GLU A 239 -6.76 -5.12 2.10
CA GLU A 239 -7.52 -6.07 2.92
C GLU A 239 -6.72 -7.31 3.31
N PHE A 240 -5.81 -7.76 2.45
CA PHE A 240 -4.96 -8.93 2.72
C PHE A 240 -3.80 -8.65 3.69
N GLU A 241 -3.56 -7.37 4.08
CA GLU A 241 -2.58 -7.04 5.12
C GLU A 241 -3.09 -7.43 6.53
N ARG A 242 -2.21 -7.33 7.53
CA ARG A 242 -2.55 -7.72 8.91
C ARG A 242 -3.66 -6.86 9.50
N MET A 243 -4.71 -7.53 9.92
CA MET A 243 -5.89 -6.94 10.54
C MET A 243 -5.91 -7.27 12.04
N GLN A 244 -6.09 -6.26 12.90
CA GLN A 244 -6.36 -6.52 14.32
C GLN A 244 -7.79 -7.00 14.55
N GLY A 245 -8.71 -6.72 13.60
CA GLY A 245 -10.10 -7.13 13.78
C GLY A 245 -10.99 -6.86 12.59
N VAL A 246 -12.27 -7.10 12.81
CA VAL A 246 -13.34 -6.93 11.82
C VAL A 246 -14.49 -6.14 12.41
N LEU A 247 -14.92 -5.10 11.70
CA LEU A 247 -16.11 -4.31 12.00
C LEU A 247 -17.35 -4.98 11.42
N ILE A 248 -18.32 -5.26 12.26
CA ILE A 248 -19.64 -5.79 11.90
C ILE A 248 -20.73 -4.99 12.60
N ARG A 249 -21.98 -5.29 12.31
CA ARG A 249 -23.13 -4.60 12.90
C ARG A 249 -24.11 -5.58 13.56
N TYR A 250 -24.77 -5.17 14.64
CA TYR A 250 -25.88 -5.88 15.27
C TYR A 250 -27.16 -5.01 15.26
N PRO A 251 -28.34 -5.56 14.89
CA PRO A 251 -28.67 -6.94 14.52
C PRO A 251 -27.88 -7.46 13.31
N LEU A 252 -27.53 -8.75 13.35
CA LEU A 252 -26.56 -9.34 12.43
C LEU A 252 -27.09 -9.49 11.00
N GLY A 253 -26.19 -9.28 10.02
CA GLY A 253 -26.35 -9.72 8.63
C GLY A 253 -25.57 -10.99 8.32
N ILE A 254 -24.82 -11.55 9.30
CA ILE A 254 -23.92 -12.70 9.12
C ILE A 254 -24.23 -13.78 10.16
N PRO A 255 -23.91 -15.06 9.92
CA PRO A 255 -24.16 -16.14 10.84
C PRO A 255 -23.19 -16.15 12.04
N TYR A 256 -23.63 -16.67 13.19
CA TYR A 256 -22.83 -16.72 14.42
C TYR A 256 -21.57 -17.58 14.31
N ASN A 257 -21.58 -18.65 13.51
CA ASN A 257 -20.39 -19.48 13.30
C ASN A 257 -19.26 -18.71 12.58
N LEU A 258 -19.60 -17.75 11.71
CA LEU A 258 -18.63 -16.85 11.11
C LEU A 258 -18.03 -15.88 12.15
N ILE A 259 -18.89 -15.32 13.04
CA ILE A 259 -18.41 -14.45 14.12
C ILE A 259 -17.53 -15.25 15.10
N LYS A 260 -17.90 -16.49 15.40
CA LYS A 260 -17.09 -17.38 16.23
C LYS A 260 -15.71 -17.55 15.61
N GLU A 261 -15.63 -17.89 14.32
CA GLU A 261 -14.37 -18.07 13.60
C GLU A 261 -13.50 -16.82 13.64
N MET A 262 -14.07 -15.66 13.28
CA MET A 262 -13.33 -14.39 13.32
C MET A 262 -12.80 -14.08 14.73
N SER A 263 -13.57 -14.43 15.79
CA SER A 263 -13.19 -14.15 17.16
C SER A 263 -12.09 -15.07 17.72
N GLU A 264 -11.68 -16.10 16.99
CA GLU A 264 -10.58 -16.99 17.42
C GLU A 264 -9.22 -16.26 17.32
N ASP A 265 -9.00 -15.48 16.25
CA ASP A 265 -7.71 -14.87 15.94
C ASP A 265 -7.75 -13.34 15.83
N ALA A 266 -8.93 -12.72 15.79
CA ALA A 266 -9.11 -11.30 15.57
C ALA A 266 -10.15 -10.70 16.51
N ILE A 267 -10.11 -9.39 16.70
CA ILE A 267 -11.12 -8.68 17.48
C ILE A 267 -12.37 -8.46 16.62
N VAL A 268 -13.52 -8.85 17.13
CA VAL A 268 -14.81 -8.55 16.50
C VAL A 268 -15.37 -7.26 17.08
N TYR A 269 -15.28 -6.18 16.30
CA TYR A 269 -15.86 -4.88 16.63
C TYR A 269 -17.30 -4.83 16.16
N THR A 270 -18.26 -4.74 17.09
CA THR A 270 -19.68 -4.75 16.76
C THR A 270 -20.31 -3.37 16.96
N LEU A 271 -20.77 -2.76 15.87
CA LEU A 271 -21.60 -1.56 15.88
C LEU A 271 -23.01 -1.93 16.36
N LEU A 272 -23.51 -1.25 17.38
CA LEU A 272 -24.86 -1.50 17.89
C LEU A 272 -25.43 -0.33 18.70
N ARG A 273 -26.74 -0.23 18.74
CA ARG A 273 -27.39 0.66 19.70
C ARG A 273 -27.21 0.11 21.13
N SER A 274 -27.04 0.98 22.11
CA SER A 274 -26.86 0.59 23.52
C SER A 274 -27.96 -0.36 24.04
N THR A 275 -29.17 -0.24 23.52
CA THR A 275 -30.31 -1.10 23.85
C THR A 275 -30.13 -2.57 23.46
N TYR A 276 -29.27 -2.86 22.51
CA TYR A 276 -28.98 -4.22 22.05
C TYR A 276 -27.79 -4.88 22.75
N LEU A 277 -27.00 -4.13 23.53
CA LEU A 277 -25.72 -4.60 24.07
C LEU A 277 -25.87 -5.92 24.85
N SER A 278 -26.75 -5.98 25.84
CA SER A 278 -26.95 -7.20 26.64
C SER A 278 -27.46 -8.38 25.82
N GLN A 279 -28.28 -8.11 24.81
CA GLN A 279 -28.80 -9.16 23.91
C GLN A 279 -27.69 -9.69 23.03
N ALA A 280 -26.87 -8.81 22.44
CA ALA A 280 -25.74 -9.20 21.57
C ALA A 280 -24.72 -10.03 22.36
N GLN A 281 -24.34 -9.59 23.58
CA GLN A 281 -23.43 -10.32 24.46
C GLN A 281 -23.95 -11.72 24.79
N THR A 282 -25.24 -11.82 25.15
CA THR A 282 -25.88 -13.10 25.46
C THR A 282 -25.90 -14.03 24.24
N ASN A 283 -26.24 -13.50 23.07
CA ASN A 283 -26.33 -14.28 21.86
C ASN A 283 -24.94 -14.74 21.40
N TYR A 284 -23.90 -13.89 21.47
CA TYR A 284 -22.52 -14.26 21.13
C TYR A 284 -22.02 -15.38 22.05
N ALA A 285 -22.18 -15.22 23.39
CA ALA A 285 -21.77 -16.24 24.35
C ALA A 285 -22.49 -17.58 24.14
N ASN A 286 -23.79 -17.56 23.87
CA ASN A 286 -24.59 -18.77 23.62
C ASN A 286 -24.18 -19.50 22.31
N ASN A 287 -23.58 -18.80 21.35
CA ASN A 287 -23.11 -19.36 20.11
C ASN A 287 -21.59 -19.65 20.10
N GLY A 288 -20.96 -19.56 21.28
CA GLY A 288 -19.55 -19.95 21.45
C GLY A 288 -18.54 -18.97 20.85
N VAL A 289 -18.93 -17.71 20.66
CA VAL A 289 -18.02 -16.62 20.25
C VAL A 289 -17.02 -16.35 21.38
N ASN A 290 -15.76 -16.14 21.06
CA ASN A 290 -14.74 -15.76 22.03
C ASN A 290 -14.98 -14.34 22.54
N MET A 291 -15.65 -14.20 23.67
CA MET A 291 -16.02 -12.91 24.24
C MET A 291 -14.80 -12.04 24.64
N ALA A 292 -13.62 -12.63 24.84
CA ALA A 292 -12.39 -11.88 25.12
C ALA A 292 -11.93 -11.05 23.90
N ASN A 293 -12.27 -11.50 22.71
CA ASN A 293 -11.98 -10.84 21.44
C ASN A 293 -13.20 -10.09 20.88
N CYS A 294 -14.11 -9.60 21.72
CA CYS A 294 -15.26 -8.80 21.30
C CYS A 294 -15.17 -7.37 21.85
N GLN A 295 -15.35 -6.40 20.98
CA GLN A 295 -15.47 -4.98 21.31
C GLN A 295 -16.81 -4.42 20.84
N TRP A 296 -17.33 -3.43 21.55
CA TRP A 296 -18.69 -2.90 21.33
C TRP A 296 -18.60 -1.41 21.04
N ILE A 297 -19.00 -1.01 19.83
CA ILE A 297 -19.04 0.39 19.41
C ILE A 297 -20.50 0.85 19.42
N ILE A 298 -20.82 1.77 20.34
CA ILE A 298 -22.19 2.28 20.46
C ILE A 298 -22.47 3.26 19.33
N ALA A 299 -23.28 2.84 18.38
CA ALA A 299 -23.69 3.62 17.22
C ALA A 299 -25.11 3.27 16.78
N THR A 300 -25.78 4.21 16.13
CA THR A 300 -26.99 3.93 15.34
C THR A 300 -26.56 3.71 13.91
N THR A 301 -27.05 2.66 13.28
CA THR A 301 -26.81 2.35 11.86
C THR A 301 -28.15 2.07 11.18
N ASP A 302 -28.22 2.34 9.87
CA ASP A 302 -29.43 2.09 9.07
C ASP A 302 -29.39 0.69 8.43
N SER A 303 -28.17 0.14 8.18
CA SER A 303 -27.99 -1.16 7.55
C SER A 303 -26.87 -1.99 8.21
N TYR A 304 -26.64 -3.19 7.69
CA TYR A 304 -25.54 -4.08 8.11
C TYR A 304 -24.37 -4.12 7.12
N TRP A 305 -24.38 -3.31 6.09
CA TRP A 305 -23.34 -3.29 5.07
C TRP A 305 -22.13 -2.47 5.51
N THR A 306 -21.42 -2.99 6.52
CA THR A 306 -20.25 -2.32 7.11
C THR A 306 -19.09 -2.17 6.12
N ARG A 307 -19.05 -2.95 5.07
CA ARG A 307 -18.10 -2.78 3.97
C ARG A 307 -18.32 -1.46 3.24
N ASP A 308 -19.57 -1.14 2.95
CA ASP A 308 -19.93 -0.04 2.08
C ASP A 308 -19.68 1.33 2.73
N TYR A 309 -20.08 1.47 4.00
CA TYR A 309 -19.96 2.72 4.72
C TYR A 309 -18.82 2.72 5.76
N GLY A 310 -18.11 1.62 5.90
CA GLY A 310 -17.02 1.50 6.88
C GLY A 310 -15.82 2.36 6.51
N PRO A 311 -14.95 2.66 7.50
CA PRO A 311 -13.81 3.55 7.30
C PRO A 311 -12.84 3.02 6.25
N TRP A 312 -12.24 3.94 5.46
CA TRP A 312 -11.08 3.66 4.66
C TRP A 312 -9.82 4.01 5.43
N TRP A 313 -8.96 3.03 5.57
CA TRP A 313 -7.79 3.12 6.43
C TRP A 313 -6.57 3.61 5.64
N ILE A 314 -5.88 4.58 6.21
CA ILE A 314 -4.57 5.03 5.75
C ILE A 314 -3.55 4.88 6.88
N THR A 315 -2.29 4.71 6.51
CA THR A 315 -1.17 4.79 7.42
C THR A 315 -0.15 5.78 6.86
N ASP A 316 0.55 6.48 7.74
CA ASP A 316 1.72 7.26 7.36
C ASP A 316 3.02 6.52 7.69
N GLU A 317 4.15 7.10 7.34
CA GLU A 317 5.48 6.52 7.64
C GLU A 317 5.88 6.63 9.12
N SER A 318 5.14 7.40 9.92
CA SER A 318 5.26 7.42 11.39
C SER A 318 4.52 6.23 12.04
N ALA A 319 3.85 5.41 11.21
CA ALA A 319 3.01 4.28 11.62
C ALA A 319 1.69 4.71 12.30
N ASP A 320 1.28 5.96 12.11
CA ASP A 320 -0.01 6.43 12.61
C ASP A 320 -1.14 5.97 11.68
N LEU A 321 -2.15 5.31 12.27
CA LEU A 321 -3.34 4.85 11.55
C LEU A 321 -4.37 5.99 11.48
N GLY A 322 -4.78 6.36 10.27
CA GLY A 322 -5.81 7.35 9.99
C GLY A 322 -7.01 6.77 9.26
N ILE A 323 -8.06 7.56 9.15
CA ILE A 323 -9.28 7.24 8.40
C ILE A 323 -9.56 8.34 7.40
N VAL A 324 -9.88 7.94 6.17
CA VAL A 324 -10.49 8.81 5.17
C VAL A 324 -11.97 8.47 5.09
N ASP A 325 -12.81 9.45 5.39
CA ASP A 325 -14.27 9.41 5.27
C ASP A 325 -14.70 9.96 3.92
N PHE A 326 -15.83 9.51 3.43
CA PHE A 326 -16.41 9.92 2.15
C PHE A 326 -17.95 9.94 2.24
N PRO A 327 -18.65 10.73 1.42
CA PRO A 327 -20.11 10.71 1.38
C PRO A 327 -20.60 9.37 0.84
N TYR A 328 -21.29 8.60 1.70
CA TYR A 328 -21.85 7.29 1.32
C TYR A 328 -22.94 7.44 0.28
N ASN A 329 -22.88 6.67 -0.78
CA ASN A 329 -23.74 6.77 -1.96
C ASN A 329 -25.19 6.27 -1.78
N ARG A 330 -25.66 6.11 -0.55
CA ARG A 330 -27.03 5.68 -0.23
C ARG A 330 -27.70 6.64 0.75
N PRO A 331 -29.03 6.79 0.72
CA PRO A 331 -29.78 7.66 1.62
C PRO A 331 -29.86 7.08 3.04
N ARG A 332 -28.72 6.82 3.68
CA ARG A 332 -28.55 6.21 5.01
C ARG A 332 -27.68 7.09 5.90
N PRO A 333 -28.28 8.16 6.47
CA PRO A 333 -27.50 9.17 7.19
C PRO A 333 -26.78 8.64 8.43
N ASN A 334 -27.31 7.60 9.10
CA ASN A 334 -26.64 7.03 10.26
C ASN A 334 -25.44 6.17 9.86
N ASP A 335 -25.50 5.49 8.73
CA ASP A 335 -24.37 4.72 8.18
C ASP A 335 -23.25 5.66 7.78
N ASN A 336 -23.57 6.79 7.15
CA ASN A 336 -22.60 7.82 6.73
C ASN A 336 -21.82 8.46 7.90
N LEU A 337 -22.28 8.31 9.15
CA LEU A 337 -21.58 8.83 10.33
C LEU A 337 -20.59 7.82 10.95
N VAL A 338 -20.62 6.58 10.50
CA VAL A 338 -19.85 5.48 11.12
C VAL A 338 -18.34 5.70 11.08
N PRO A 339 -17.70 6.18 9.99
CA PRO A 339 -16.27 6.44 9.99
C PRO A 339 -15.83 7.38 11.12
N GLY A 340 -16.59 8.45 11.37
CA GLY A 340 -16.32 9.39 12.48
C GLY A 340 -16.51 8.78 13.86
N VAL A 341 -17.50 7.87 14.03
CA VAL A 341 -17.69 7.11 15.27
C VAL A 341 -16.54 6.15 15.52
N VAL A 342 -16.10 5.45 14.48
CA VAL A 342 -14.95 4.52 14.57
C VAL A 342 -13.66 5.29 14.82
N ALA A 343 -13.42 6.42 14.15
CA ALA A 343 -12.28 7.30 14.38
C ALA A 343 -12.18 7.72 15.86
N THR A 344 -13.31 8.16 16.42
CA THR A 344 -13.39 8.53 17.85
C THR A 344 -13.09 7.35 18.77
N PHE A 345 -13.65 6.17 18.46
CA PHE A 345 -13.43 4.96 19.25
C PHE A 345 -11.98 4.49 19.22
N MET A 346 -11.36 4.54 18.05
CA MET A 346 -9.96 4.10 17.82
C MET A 346 -8.93 5.16 18.23
N GLY A 347 -9.35 6.42 18.41
CA GLY A 347 -8.44 7.55 18.60
C GLY A 347 -7.66 7.92 17.32
N ALA A 348 -8.19 7.58 16.15
CA ALA A 348 -7.56 7.80 14.85
C ALA A 348 -7.90 9.19 14.29
N PRO A 349 -6.96 9.87 13.59
CA PRO A 349 -7.27 11.04 12.75
C PRO A 349 -8.35 10.72 11.71
N LEU A 350 -9.12 11.73 11.33
CA LEU A 350 -10.18 11.61 10.34
C LEU A 350 -10.03 12.72 9.30
N ASP A 351 -9.84 12.35 8.04
CA ASP A 351 -9.91 13.23 6.88
C ASP A 351 -11.18 12.97 6.09
N TYR A 352 -11.59 13.92 5.25
CA TYR A 352 -12.81 13.82 4.46
C TYR A 352 -12.54 14.08 2.99
N MET A 353 -12.78 13.07 2.15
CA MET A 353 -12.68 13.13 0.69
C MET A 353 -14.07 13.32 0.09
N ASP A 354 -14.33 14.45 -0.56
CA ASP A 354 -15.65 14.78 -1.13
C ASP A 354 -15.90 14.10 -2.49
N VAL A 355 -15.90 12.75 -2.45
CA VAL A 355 -16.26 11.87 -3.58
C VAL A 355 -17.30 10.89 -3.10
N TYR A 356 -18.50 10.90 -3.66
CA TYR A 356 -19.53 9.88 -3.37
C TYR A 356 -18.98 8.50 -3.72
N HIS A 357 -18.99 7.60 -2.73
CA HIS A 357 -18.41 6.27 -2.90
C HIS A 357 -19.08 5.22 -2.03
N THR A 358 -18.63 3.98 -2.19
CA THR A 358 -19.00 2.83 -1.37
C THR A 358 -17.84 1.84 -1.32
N GLY A 359 -17.56 1.31 -0.12
CA GLY A 359 -16.40 0.43 0.07
C GLY A 359 -16.53 -0.95 -0.62
N GLY A 360 -17.74 -1.39 -0.98
CA GLY A 360 -17.94 -2.60 -1.80
C GLY A 360 -17.50 -2.41 -3.25
N ASN A 361 -17.52 -1.17 -3.72
CA ASN A 361 -17.03 -0.81 -5.04
C ASN A 361 -15.58 -0.25 -5.03
N TYR A 362 -14.75 -0.65 -4.07
CA TYR A 362 -13.39 -0.15 -4.00
C TYR A 362 -12.45 -1.15 -3.34
N MET A 363 -11.31 -1.40 -3.98
CA MET A 363 -10.22 -2.22 -3.47
C MET A 363 -8.88 -1.54 -3.73
N THR A 364 -7.91 -1.76 -2.86
CA THR A 364 -6.53 -1.31 -3.01
C THR A 364 -5.56 -2.45 -2.79
N ASP A 365 -4.40 -2.38 -3.45
CA ASP A 365 -3.27 -3.30 -3.25
C ASP A 365 -2.34 -2.89 -2.09
N GLY A 366 -2.60 -1.74 -1.45
CA GLY A 366 -1.75 -1.20 -0.38
C GLY A 366 -0.43 -0.58 -0.86
N MET A 367 -0.16 -0.60 -2.16
CA MET A 367 1.09 -0.11 -2.76
C MET A 367 0.88 0.97 -3.81
N GLY A 368 -0.31 1.59 -3.84
CA GLY A 368 -0.62 2.73 -4.69
C GLY A 368 -1.50 2.42 -5.90
N ILE A 369 -1.98 1.18 -6.03
CA ILE A 369 -2.99 0.84 -7.04
C ILE A 369 -4.34 0.57 -6.38
N SER A 370 -5.40 1.06 -7.00
CA SER A 370 -6.78 0.76 -6.63
C SER A 370 -7.65 0.42 -7.83
N ILE A 371 -8.80 -0.17 -7.56
CA ILE A 371 -9.77 -0.63 -8.56
C ILE A 371 -11.19 -0.35 -8.08
N SER A 372 -12.03 0.15 -8.99
CA SER A 372 -13.49 0.20 -8.83
C SER A 372 -14.18 0.02 -10.18
N THR A 373 -15.50 -0.14 -10.17
CA THR A 373 -16.28 0.02 -11.38
C THR A 373 -16.51 1.51 -11.70
N ASP A 374 -16.99 1.80 -12.90
CA ASP A 374 -17.36 3.13 -13.39
C ASP A 374 -18.54 3.79 -12.64
N LEU A 375 -19.18 3.07 -11.71
CA LEU A 375 -20.18 3.63 -10.80
C LEU A 375 -19.68 4.89 -10.08
N VAL A 376 -18.37 4.94 -9.73
CA VAL A 376 -17.79 6.13 -9.08
C VAL A 376 -17.90 7.38 -9.97
N LEU A 377 -17.83 7.25 -11.29
CA LEU A 377 -18.00 8.37 -12.22
C LEU A 377 -19.48 8.71 -12.42
N GLU A 378 -20.35 7.72 -12.49
CA GLU A 378 -21.80 7.92 -12.61
C GLU A 378 -22.38 8.68 -11.41
N GLU A 379 -21.87 8.43 -10.21
CA GLU A 379 -22.34 9.07 -8.97
C GLU A 379 -21.71 10.44 -8.71
N ASN A 380 -20.61 10.79 -9.39
CA ASN A 380 -19.87 12.06 -9.23
C ASN A 380 -19.89 12.93 -10.49
N THR A 381 -21.03 13.09 -11.13
CA THR A 381 -21.19 13.82 -12.40
C THR A 381 -20.75 15.29 -12.37
N ALA A 382 -20.57 15.87 -11.18
CA ALA A 382 -20.02 17.22 -11.00
C ALA A 382 -18.48 17.26 -11.09
N LEU A 383 -17.81 16.12 -11.03
CA LEU A 383 -16.36 15.96 -11.13
C LEU A 383 -16.00 15.34 -12.47
N THR A 384 -14.87 15.72 -13.01
CA THR A 384 -14.24 14.98 -14.12
C THR A 384 -13.54 13.75 -13.58
N GLU A 385 -13.31 12.74 -14.42
CA GLU A 385 -12.53 11.56 -14.06
C GLU A 385 -11.14 11.93 -13.52
N ALA A 386 -10.45 12.90 -14.15
CA ALA A 386 -9.16 13.40 -13.67
C ALA A 386 -9.24 13.99 -12.25
N GLN A 387 -10.32 14.66 -11.89
CA GLN A 387 -10.52 15.17 -10.53
C GLN A 387 -10.80 14.05 -9.54
N VAL A 388 -11.58 13.03 -9.92
CA VAL A 388 -11.79 11.85 -9.08
C VAL A 388 -10.46 11.13 -8.82
N ARG A 389 -9.64 10.92 -9.85
CA ARG A 389 -8.30 10.32 -9.72
C ARG A 389 -7.39 11.16 -8.83
N GLN A 390 -7.36 12.49 -9.03
CA GLN A 390 -6.54 13.38 -8.20
C GLN A 390 -6.94 13.35 -6.73
N MET A 391 -8.24 13.27 -6.41
CA MET A 391 -8.68 13.17 -5.03
C MET A 391 -8.26 11.84 -4.39
N HIS A 392 -8.25 10.72 -5.14
CA HIS A 392 -7.73 9.45 -4.65
C HIS A 392 -6.21 9.50 -4.45
N GLU A 393 -5.48 10.21 -5.29
CA GLU A 393 -4.04 10.46 -5.08
C GLU A 393 -3.81 11.32 -3.82
N ASP A 394 -4.51 12.46 -3.70
CA ASP A 394 -4.31 13.41 -2.60
C ASP A 394 -4.64 12.85 -1.21
N TYR A 395 -5.70 12.03 -1.11
CA TYR A 395 -6.20 11.52 0.18
C TYR A 395 -5.77 10.09 0.50
N LEU A 396 -5.44 9.28 -0.51
CA LEU A 396 -5.19 7.84 -0.37
C LEU A 396 -3.83 7.41 -0.94
N ASN A 397 -3.12 8.35 -1.59
CA ASN A 397 -1.85 8.12 -2.29
C ASN A 397 -1.97 7.02 -3.37
N ILE A 398 -3.06 7.08 -4.16
CA ILE A 398 -3.30 6.16 -5.28
C ILE A 398 -2.76 6.79 -6.56
N GLN A 399 -1.66 6.24 -7.08
CA GLN A 399 -1.04 6.68 -8.33
C GLN A 399 -1.72 6.06 -9.56
N THR A 400 -2.22 4.83 -9.42
CA THR A 400 -2.96 4.14 -10.49
C THR A 400 -4.33 3.73 -10.00
N TYR A 401 -5.37 4.31 -10.59
CA TYR A 401 -6.74 3.96 -10.26
C TYR A 401 -7.42 3.30 -11.47
N HIS A 402 -7.62 1.99 -11.43
CA HIS A 402 -8.38 1.25 -12.45
C HIS A 402 -9.87 1.48 -12.25
N ILE A 403 -10.46 2.35 -13.04
CA ILE A 403 -11.93 2.54 -13.12
C ILE A 403 -12.40 1.75 -14.34
N VAL A 404 -13.12 0.65 -14.10
CA VAL A 404 -13.45 -0.33 -15.13
C VAL A 404 -14.98 -0.50 -15.27
N PRO A 405 -15.49 -0.95 -16.44
CA PRO A 405 -16.91 -1.25 -16.58
C PRO A 405 -17.37 -2.32 -15.57
N ASP A 406 -18.63 -2.20 -15.09
CA ASP A 406 -19.24 -3.30 -14.33
C ASP A 406 -19.59 -4.46 -15.25
N VAL A 407 -19.13 -5.67 -14.90
CA VAL A 407 -19.36 -6.89 -15.71
C VAL A 407 -20.69 -7.57 -15.39
N ASN A 408 -21.28 -7.30 -14.24
CA ASN A 408 -22.52 -7.94 -13.82
C ASN A 408 -23.76 -7.30 -14.44
N GLY A 409 -23.68 -6.00 -14.79
CA GLY A 409 -24.82 -5.27 -15.32
C GLY A 409 -25.98 -5.12 -14.33
N GLU A 410 -25.69 -5.23 -13.03
CA GLU A 410 -26.67 -5.15 -11.96
C GLU A 410 -26.72 -3.72 -11.38
N TYR A 411 -27.82 -3.42 -10.68
CA TYR A 411 -28.05 -2.06 -10.13
C TYR A 411 -26.99 -1.61 -9.12
N ILE A 412 -26.30 -2.56 -8.45
CA ILE A 412 -25.33 -2.23 -7.40
C ILE A 412 -23.97 -1.86 -7.97
N LYS A 413 -23.58 -2.46 -9.08
CA LYS A 413 -22.30 -2.24 -9.80
C LYS A 413 -21.04 -2.27 -8.93
N HIS A 414 -20.99 -3.11 -7.90
CA HIS A 414 -19.85 -3.20 -7.01
C HIS A 414 -18.82 -4.20 -7.53
N ILE A 415 -17.53 -3.80 -7.48
CA ILE A 415 -16.40 -4.63 -7.90
C ILE A 415 -16.29 -5.93 -7.10
N ASP A 416 -16.62 -5.92 -5.80
CA ASP A 416 -16.54 -7.08 -4.91
C ASP A 416 -17.57 -8.18 -5.22
N CYS A 417 -18.55 -7.89 -6.08
CA CYS A 417 -19.50 -8.87 -6.58
C CYS A 417 -18.89 -9.79 -7.65
N TRP A 418 -17.75 -9.43 -8.25
CA TRP A 418 -17.19 -10.20 -9.34
C TRP A 418 -15.65 -10.31 -9.35
N ALA A 419 -14.92 -9.46 -8.60
CA ALA A 419 -13.47 -9.51 -8.49
C ALA A 419 -13.00 -9.35 -7.04
N LYS A 420 -11.75 -9.76 -6.77
CA LYS A 420 -11.12 -9.66 -5.46
C LYS A 420 -9.60 -9.60 -5.60
N TYR A 421 -8.94 -8.57 -5.03
CA TYR A 421 -7.51 -8.64 -4.82
C TYR A 421 -7.17 -9.70 -3.78
N LEU A 422 -6.24 -10.58 -4.11
CA LEU A 422 -5.74 -11.64 -3.22
C LEU A 422 -4.35 -11.30 -2.67
N ASP A 423 -3.58 -10.54 -3.44
CA ASP A 423 -2.24 -10.03 -3.15
C ASP A 423 -1.97 -8.83 -4.06
N VAL A 424 -0.82 -8.19 -3.94
CA VAL A 424 -0.41 -7.05 -4.76
C VAL A 424 -0.45 -7.34 -6.26
N ASP A 425 -0.10 -8.56 -6.68
CA ASP A 425 -0.08 -9.00 -8.08
C ASP A 425 -1.09 -10.09 -8.42
N LYS A 426 -2.02 -10.42 -7.49
CA LYS A 426 -2.99 -11.50 -7.68
C LYS A 426 -4.42 -10.98 -7.59
N ILE A 427 -5.24 -11.32 -8.58
CA ILE A 427 -6.66 -10.98 -8.61
C ILE A 427 -7.50 -12.24 -8.91
N MET A 428 -8.56 -12.46 -8.14
CA MET A 428 -9.60 -13.44 -8.43
C MET A 428 -10.71 -12.78 -9.21
N ILE A 429 -11.12 -13.37 -10.34
CA ILE A 429 -12.27 -12.93 -11.13
C ILE A 429 -13.22 -14.11 -11.30
N ARG A 430 -14.51 -13.88 -11.12
CA ARG A 430 -15.53 -14.92 -11.34
C ARG A 430 -15.49 -15.44 -12.78
N SER A 431 -15.95 -16.66 -12.99
CA SER A 431 -16.13 -17.24 -14.32
C SER A 431 -17.50 -17.91 -14.44
N VAL A 432 -18.09 -17.86 -15.62
CA VAL A 432 -19.42 -18.36 -15.89
C VAL A 432 -19.40 -19.23 -17.16
N PRO A 433 -20.45 -20.03 -17.42
CA PRO A 433 -20.55 -20.78 -18.68
C PRO A 433 -20.60 -19.86 -19.91
N THR A 434 -20.07 -20.30 -21.05
CA THR A 434 -20.05 -19.54 -22.31
C THR A 434 -21.44 -19.10 -22.83
N GLY A 435 -22.52 -19.66 -22.33
CA GLY A 435 -23.89 -19.24 -22.65
C GLY A 435 -24.51 -18.27 -21.63
N HIS A 436 -23.74 -17.85 -20.62
CA HIS A 436 -24.18 -16.89 -19.63
C HIS A 436 -24.19 -15.48 -20.21
N SER A 437 -25.17 -14.65 -19.83
CA SER A 437 -25.33 -13.30 -20.38
C SER A 437 -24.17 -12.35 -20.10
N GLN A 438 -23.39 -12.60 -19.06
CA GLN A 438 -22.24 -11.78 -18.62
C GLN A 438 -20.89 -12.39 -19.05
N TYR A 439 -20.89 -13.45 -19.89
CA TYR A 439 -19.66 -14.16 -20.24
C TYR A 439 -18.64 -13.23 -20.93
N ASP A 440 -19.07 -12.51 -21.94
CA ASP A 440 -18.18 -11.69 -22.76
C ASP A 440 -17.58 -10.53 -21.94
N GLU A 441 -18.36 -9.91 -21.06
CA GLU A 441 -17.91 -8.81 -20.17
C GLU A 441 -16.92 -9.32 -19.12
N ILE A 442 -17.15 -10.49 -18.54
CA ILE A 442 -16.23 -11.12 -17.58
C ILE A 442 -14.90 -11.48 -18.25
N GLU A 443 -14.92 -12.07 -19.44
CA GLU A 443 -13.69 -12.42 -20.16
C GLU A 443 -12.94 -11.14 -20.60
N ALA A 444 -13.64 -10.08 -20.99
CA ALA A 444 -13.00 -8.78 -21.25
C ALA A 444 -12.31 -8.19 -20.02
N ALA A 445 -12.87 -8.38 -18.82
CA ALA A 445 -12.23 -8.00 -17.57
C ALA A 445 -10.94 -8.81 -17.31
N VAL A 446 -10.96 -10.10 -17.62
CA VAL A 446 -9.76 -10.95 -17.50
C VAL A 446 -8.67 -10.46 -18.44
N ASP A 447 -8.97 -10.28 -19.73
CA ASP A 447 -8.01 -9.78 -20.73
C ASP A 447 -7.43 -8.42 -20.32
N TYR A 448 -8.28 -7.55 -19.75
CA TYR A 448 -7.82 -6.26 -19.22
C TYR A 448 -6.78 -6.44 -18.11
N PHE A 449 -7.08 -7.18 -17.04
CA PHE A 449 -6.16 -7.33 -15.90
C PHE A 449 -4.90 -8.12 -16.26
N GLU A 450 -4.98 -9.11 -17.15
CA GLU A 450 -3.79 -9.82 -17.66
C GLU A 450 -2.84 -8.88 -18.44
N SER A 451 -3.38 -7.79 -19.00
CA SER A 451 -2.59 -6.77 -19.71
C SER A 451 -2.03 -5.66 -18.80
N GLN A 452 -2.52 -5.54 -17.57
CA GLN A 452 -2.08 -4.51 -16.63
C GLN A 452 -0.86 -4.96 -15.83
N ILE A 453 -0.12 -3.97 -15.32
CA ILE A 453 1.07 -4.18 -14.51
C ILE A 453 0.75 -3.88 -13.04
N SER A 454 1.05 -4.82 -12.17
CA SER A 454 0.91 -4.68 -10.71
C SER A 454 1.96 -3.75 -10.11
N ALA A 455 1.80 -3.38 -8.85
CA ALA A 455 2.81 -2.59 -8.12
C ALA A 455 4.15 -3.32 -7.93
N TYR A 456 4.22 -4.62 -8.22
CA TYR A 456 5.48 -5.36 -8.29
C TYR A 456 6.21 -5.20 -9.65
N GLY A 457 5.65 -4.45 -10.60
CA GLY A 457 6.21 -4.28 -11.94
C GLY A 457 6.05 -5.52 -12.84
N THR A 458 5.18 -6.44 -12.48
CA THR A 458 4.85 -7.66 -13.24
C THR A 458 3.38 -7.68 -13.63
N PRO A 459 2.99 -8.35 -14.72
CA PRO A 459 1.58 -8.54 -15.05
C PRO A 459 0.80 -9.18 -13.91
N TYR A 460 -0.48 -8.85 -13.76
CA TYR A 460 -1.35 -9.51 -12.79
C TYR A 460 -1.50 -11.00 -13.09
N GLN A 461 -1.52 -11.80 -12.03
CA GLN A 461 -1.90 -13.20 -12.05
C GLN A 461 -3.41 -13.29 -11.84
N VAL A 462 -4.17 -13.58 -12.90
CA VAL A 462 -5.63 -13.68 -12.83
C VAL A 462 -6.03 -15.12 -12.48
N PHE A 463 -6.69 -15.29 -11.34
CA PHE A 463 -7.29 -16.54 -10.88
C PHE A 463 -8.80 -16.52 -11.16
N ARG A 464 -9.40 -17.70 -11.29
CA ARG A 464 -10.82 -17.82 -11.66
C ARG A 464 -11.59 -18.64 -10.64
N VAL A 465 -12.77 -18.15 -10.23
CA VAL A 465 -13.73 -18.92 -9.43
C VAL A 465 -15.03 -19.12 -10.22
N TYR A 466 -15.46 -20.38 -10.37
CA TYR A 466 -16.62 -20.74 -11.21
C TYR A 466 -17.93 -20.49 -10.47
N THR A 467 -18.80 -19.66 -11.05
CA THR A 467 -20.07 -19.19 -10.48
C THR A 467 -21.22 -19.35 -11.50
N PRO A 468 -21.57 -20.58 -11.90
CA PRO A 468 -22.52 -20.83 -13.00
C PRO A 468 -23.96 -20.39 -12.71
N ASN A 469 -24.30 -20.12 -11.46
CA ASN A 469 -25.62 -19.66 -11.02
C ASN A 469 -25.50 -18.36 -10.21
N ASP A 470 -24.52 -17.52 -10.54
CA ASP A 470 -24.24 -16.26 -9.84
C ASP A 470 -23.93 -16.40 -8.35
N GLU A 471 -23.28 -17.50 -7.97
CA GLU A 471 -22.83 -17.69 -6.58
C GLU A 471 -21.82 -16.59 -6.18
N PRO A 472 -21.94 -16.00 -4.98
CA PRO A 472 -21.15 -14.83 -4.56
C PRO A 472 -19.75 -15.18 -4.05
N TYR A 473 -19.05 -16.15 -4.68
CA TYR A 473 -17.75 -16.63 -4.18
C TYR A 473 -16.64 -15.57 -4.24
N SER A 474 -16.74 -14.56 -5.10
CA SER A 474 -15.80 -13.42 -5.10
C SER A 474 -15.96 -12.50 -3.87
N ASN A 475 -17.13 -12.50 -3.24
CA ASN A 475 -17.48 -11.67 -2.09
C ASN A 475 -17.00 -12.28 -0.76
N CYS A 476 -15.74 -12.73 -0.71
CA CYS A 476 -15.06 -13.28 0.47
C CYS A 476 -14.37 -12.19 1.29
N LEU A 477 -14.06 -12.49 2.55
CA LEU A 477 -13.18 -11.68 3.40
C LEU A 477 -11.84 -12.37 3.57
N ILE A 478 -10.75 -11.67 3.31
CA ILE A 478 -9.40 -12.09 3.71
C ILE A 478 -9.14 -11.52 5.09
N LEU A 479 -8.86 -12.38 6.06
CA LEU A 479 -8.59 -11.99 7.42
C LEU A 479 -7.34 -12.70 7.93
N ASN A 480 -6.22 -12.00 7.92
CA ASN A 480 -4.91 -12.56 8.26
C ASN A 480 -4.58 -13.80 7.39
N ASP A 481 -4.41 -14.97 7.98
CA ASP A 481 -4.07 -16.20 7.27
C ASP A 481 -5.30 -16.99 6.81
N LYS A 482 -6.51 -16.38 6.83
CA LYS A 482 -7.77 -17.03 6.49
C LYS A 482 -8.48 -16.34 5.33
N VAL A 483 -9.13 -17.15 4.49
CA VAL A 483 -10.12 -16.71 3.50
C VAL A 483 -11.49 -17.21 3.93
N LEU A 484 -12.36 -16.29 4.36
CA LEU A 484 -13.72 -16.58 4.82
C LEU A 484 -14.66 -16.43 3.62
N LEU A 485 -15.12 -17.56 3.09
CA LEU A 485 -15.82 -17.65 1.81
C LEU A 485 -17.34 -17.83 2.00
N PRO A 486 -18.18 -16.99 1.39
CA PRO A 486 -19.62 -17.26 1.35
C PRO A 486 -19.88 -18.47 0.46
N ILE A 487 -20.53 -19.52 1.01
CA ILE A 487 -20.95 -20.72 0.27
C ILE A 487 -22.46 -20.90 0.33
N MET A 488 -23.01 -21.54 -0.70
CA MET A 488 -24.47 -21.66 -0.92
C MET A 488 -25.06 -22.97 -0.39
N GLY A 489 -24.23 -23.91 0.11
CA GLY A 489 -24.66 -25.27 0.42
C GLY A 489 -24.88 -26.11 -0.86
N GLY A 490 -24.27 -25.71 -1.98
CA GLY A 490 -24.47 -26.26 -3.31
C GLY A 490 -23.31 -27.14 -3.82
N ALA A 491 -23.47 -27.65 -5.03
CA ALA A 491 -22.47 -28.54 -5.66
C ALA A 491 -21.17 -27.84 -6.05
N ASN A 492 -21.19 -26.50 -6.22
CA ASN A 492 -20.05 -25.72 -6.68
C ASN A 492 -19.14 -25.25 -5.52
N ASP A 493 -19.61 -25.34 -4.26
CA ASP A 493 -18.87 -24.83 -3.10
C ASP A 493 -17.48 -25.45 -2.94
N ALA A 494 -17.37 -26.77 -3.12
CA ALA A 494 -16.08 -27.47 -3.01
C ALA A 494 -15.07 -27.02 -4.08
N ALA A 495 -15.55 -26.73 -5.28
CA ALA A 495 -14.71 -26.23 -6.37
C ALA A 495 -14.27 -24.77 -6.10
N ALA A 496 -15.15 -23.95 -5.53
CA ALA A 496 -14.82 -22.58 -5.13
C ALA A 496 -13.75 -22.56 -4.03
N ILE A 497 -13.90 -23.38 -2.98
CA ILE A 497 -12.88 -23.54 -1.92
C ILE A 497 -11.54 -23.96 -2.54
N ALA A 498 -11.54 -24.95 -3.42
CA ALA A 498 -10.31 -25.42 -4.08
C ALA A 498 -9.66 -24.34 -4.97
N ALA A 499 -10.45 -23.48 -5.62
CA ALA A 499 -9.93 -22.36 -6.42
C ALA A 499 -9.17 -21.36 -5.54
N TYR A 500 -9.71 -20.99 -4.38
CA TYR A 500 -9.03 -20.11 -3.43
C TYR A 500 -7.80 -20.78 -2.80
N GLN A 501 -7.85 -22.06 -2.46
CA GLN A 501 -6.67 -22.81 -1.97
C GLN A 501 -5.54 -22.85 -3.00
N ALA A 502 -5.87 -22.92 -4.29
CA ALA A 502 -4.88 -22.88 -5.36
C ALA A 502 -4.30 -21.46 -5.59
N ALA A 503 -5.13 -20.42 -5.45
CA ALA A 503 -4.73 -19.04 -5.65
C ALA A 503 -3.93 -18.48 -4.45
N MET A 504 -4.21 -18.98 -3.24
CA MET A 504 -3.64 -18.51 -1.97
C MET A 504 -3.04 -19.69 -1.17
N PRO A 505 -1.92 -20.27 -1.63
CA PRO A 505 -1.28 -21.40 -0.94
C PRO A 505 -0.89 -21.02 0.50
N GLY A 506 -1.23 -21.89 1.46
CA GLY A 506 -0.94 -21.67 2.88
C GLY A 506 -2.03 -20.97 3.66
N TYR A 507 -2.98 -20.32 3.00
CA TYR A 507 -4.15 -19.75 3.68
C TYR A 507 -5.18 -20.84 4.02
N GLU A 508 -5.86 -20.67 5.15
CA GLU A 508 -6.99 -21.50 5.53
C GLU A 508 -8.27 -20.99 4.86
N VAL A 509 -8.84 -21.75 3.93
CA VAL A 509 -10.06 -21.38 3.20
C VAL A 509 -11.26 -22.05 3.84
N ILE A 510 -12.15 -21.26 4.45
CA ILE A 510 -13.30 -21.73 5.22
C ILE A 510 -14.61 -21.22 4.61
N GLY A 511 -15.52 -22.15 4.28
CA GLY A 511 -16.84 -21.82 3.73
C GLY A 511 -17.89 -21.59 4.79
N PHE A 512 -18.69 -20.53 4.65
CA PHE A 512 -19.81 -20.20 5.53
C PHE A 512 -21.10 -20.08 4.76
N THR A 513 -22.10 -20.88 5.15
CA THR A 513 -23.47 -20.74 4.63
C THR A 513 -24.17 -19.60 5.35
N GLY A 514 -24.98 -18.83 4.62
CA GLY A 514 -25.74 -17.69 5.12
C GLY A 514 -26.87 -17.31 4.17
N SER A 515 -27.52 -16.20 4.43
CA SER A 515 -28.48 -15.61 3.50
C SER A 515 -27.69 -14.75 2.49
N TRP A 516 -26.98 -15.39 1.59
CA TRP A 516 -26.14 -14.75 0.58
C TRP A 516 -26.88 -14.57 -0.72
N GLU A 517 -26.65 -13.42 -1.38
CA GLU A 517 -27.17 -13.09 -2.70
C GLU A 517 -25.98 -12.73 -3.62
N SER A 518 -26.17 -12.74 -4.93
CA SER A 518 -25.12 -12.42 -5.92
C SER A 518 -24.52 -11.03 -5.70
N THR A 519 -25.33 -10.11 -5.17
CA THR A 519 -24.97 -8.69 -4.94
C THR A 519 -24.78 -8.33 -3.49
N ASP A 520 -24.99 -9.26 -2.54
CA ASP A 520 -24.87 -9.02 -1.10
C ASP A 520 -24.50 -10.30 -0.35
N ALA A 521 -23.24 -10.39 0.04
CA ALA A 521 -22.77 -11.55 0.79
C ALA A 521 -21.84 -11.17 1.96
N LEU A 522 -20.89 -12.02 2.27
CA LEU A 522 -20.04 -11.93 3.46
C LEU A 522 -19.20 -10.65 3.48
N HIS A 523 -18.55 -10.33 2.36
CA HIS A 523 -17.67 -9.15 2.26
C HIS A 523 -18.43 -7.84 2.46
N CYS A 524 -19.59 -7.71 1.83
CA CYS A 524 -20.45 -6.53 1.99
C CYS A 524 -20.80 -6.22 3.46
N ARG A 525 -20.84 -7.25 4.31
CA ARG A 525 -21.30 -7.19 5.70
C ARG A 525 -20.17 -7.20 6.74
N THR A 526 -18.91 -7.09 6.26
CA THR A 526 -17.71 -7.09 7.10
C THR A 526 -16.70 -6.06 6.60
N ARG A 527 -15.98 -5.38 7.52
CA ARG A 527 -14.91 -4.45 7.19
C ARG A 527 -13.70 -4.70 8.08
N GLY A 528 -12.53 -5.01 7.47
CA GLY A 528 -11.29 -5.15 8.20
C GLY A 528 -10.86 -3.88 8.91
N ILE A 529 -10.22 -4.03 10.07
CA ILE A 529 -9.54 -2.96 10.81
C ILE A 529 -8.08 -3.34 10.89
N PRO A 530 -7.18 -2.56 10.28
CA PRO A 530 -5.75 -2.86 10.27
C PRO A 530 -5.14 -2.96 11.68
N ASP A 531 -4.10 -3.77 11.84
CA ASP A 531 -3.35 -3.84 13.10
C ASP A 531 -2.57 -2.54 13.31
N GLN A 532 -2.97 -1.75 14.30
CA GLN A 532 -2.28 -0.51 14.70
C GLN A 532 -0.83 -0.73 15.13
N GLY A 533 -0.47 -1.94 15.46
CA GLY A 533 0.89 -2.31 15.83
C GLY A 533 1.57 -3.22 14.81
N MET A 534 1.08 -3.26 13.55
CA MET A 534 1.60 -4.19 12.55
C MET A 534 3.11 -4.06 12.37
N LEU A 535 3.75 -5.17 12.07
CA LEU A 535 5.12 -5.21 11.58
C LEU A 535 5.06 -5.25 10.05
N TYR A 536 5.25 -4.10 9.43
CA TYR A 536 5.12 -3.94 8.00
C TYR A 536 6.43 -4.27 7.27
N ILE A 537 6.38 -5.16 6.28
CA ILE A 537 7.50 -5.50 5.40
C ILE A 537 7.08 -5.20 3.97
N ARG A 538 7.63 -4.14 3.37
CA ARG A 538 7.47 -3.87 1.94
C ARG A 538 8.67 -4.42 1.19
N HIS A 539 8.41 -5.32 0.26
CA HIS A 539 9.41 -5.90 -0.64
C HIS A 539 8.84 -6.01 -2.04
N ILE A 540 9.58 -5.54 -3.02
CA ILE A 540 9.26 -5.79 -4.44
C ILE A 540 10.00 -7.04 -4.86
N PRO A 541 9.30 -8.11 -5.26
CA PRO A 541 9.93 -9.36 -5.62
C PRO A 541 10.91 -9.22 -6.78
N VAL A 542 12.02 -9.93 -6.70
CA VAL A 542 12.97 -10.03 -7.80
C VAL A 542 12.29 -10.72 -8.98
N SER A 543 12.09 -9.98 -10.06
CA SER A 543 11.47 -10.47 -11.28
C SER A 543 12.49 -10.92 -12.32
N GLY A 544 12.07 -11.77 -13.26
CA GLY A 544 12.85 -12.19 -14.43
C GLY A 544 14.02 -13.11 -14.07
N THR A 545 15.12 -12.96 -14.82
CA THR A 545 16.28 -13.87 -14.77
C THR A 545 17.54 -13.13 -14.30
N ARG A 546 18.31 -13.74 -13.38
CA ARG A 546 19.56 -13.19 -12.85
C ARG A 546 20.77 -13.89 -13.46
N ALA A 547 21.91 -13.18 -13.54
CA ALA A 547 23.14 -13.73 -14.13
C ALA A 547 23.75 -14.85 -13.25
N ALA A 548 24.20 -15.93 -13.88
CA ALA A 548 24.83 -17.04 -13.18
C ALA A 548 26.10 -16.63 -12.43
N GLY A 549 26.28 -17.17 -11.23
CA GLY A 549 27.44 -16.94 -10.39
C GLY A 549 27.49 -15.57 -9.72
N GLN A 550 26.53 -14.68 -9.99
CA GLN A 550 26.43 -13.38 -9.31
C GLN A 550 25.47 -13.47 -8.11
N PRO A 551 25.81 -12.86 -6.96
CA PRO A 551 24.88 -12.76 -5.85
C PRO A 551 23.70 -11.87 -6.22
N THR A 552 22.51 -12.22 -5.71
CA THR A 552 21.28 -11.42 -5.88
C THR A 552 20.96 -10.72 -4.57
N GLU A 553 20.89 -9.40 -4.61
CA GLU A 553 20.47 -8.60 -3.47
C GLU A 553 18.94 -8.63 -3.33
N ILE A 554 18.47 -8.82 -2.10
CA ILE A 554 17.07 -8.76 -1.71
C ILE A 554 16.91 -7.59 -0.75
N ARG A 555 16.07 -6.62 -1.09
CA ARG A 555 15.84 -5.39 -0.36
C ARG A 555 14.45 -5.35 0.22
N ALA A 556 14.28 -4.76 1.40
CA ALA A 556 12.99 -4.53 2.01
C ALA A 556 12.97 -3.27 2.86
N LYS A 557 11.81 -2.60 2.93
CA LYS A 557 11.46 -1.69 4.03
C LYS A 557 10.85 -2.51 5.15
N MET A 558 11.26 -2.25 6.41
CA MET A 558 10.71 -2.91 7.59
C MET A 558 10.40 -1.86 8.64
N LEU A 559 9.14 -1.78 9.04
CA LEU A 559 8.63 -0.78 9.97
C LEU A 559 7.73 -1.44 11.01
N ALA A 560 8.05 -1.27 12.29
CA ALA A 560 7.19 -1.74 13.38
C ALA A 560 6.27 -0.61 13.83
N PHE A 561 4.99 -0.68 13.49
CA PHE A 561 3.97 0.30 13.90
C PHE A 561 3.76 0.32 15.43
N SER A 562 4.19 -0.72 16.12
CA SER A 562 4.28 -0.74 17.58
C SER A 562 5.30 0.26 18.16
N GLY A 563 6.12 0.91 17.34
CA GLY A 563 7.26 1.72 17.76
C GLY A 563 8.40 0.91 18.40
N SER A 564 8.30 -0.42 18.41
CA SER A 564 9.30 -1.32 19.01
C SER A 564 10.47 -1.54 18.06
N ALA A 565 11.67 -1.71 18.63
CA ALA A 565 12.85 -2.02 17.83
C ALA A 565 12.73 -3.38 17.14
N LEU A 566 13.17 -3.48 15.89
CA LEU A 566 13.28 -4.74 15.17
C LEU A 566 14.35 -5.62 15.85
N THR A 567 14.05 -6.92 16.03
CA THR A 567 14.91 -7.86 16.76
C THR A 567 15.41 -9.03 15.90
N GLY A 568 14.80 -9.26 14.73
CA GLY A 568 15.21 -10.29 13.79
C GLY A 568 14.78 -9.92 12.38
N GLN A 569 15.74 -9.88 11.46
CA GLN A 569 15.52 -9.59 10.04
C GLN A 569 16.26 -10.66 9.25
N THR A 570 15.54 -11.57 8.62
CA THR A 570 16.12 -12.75 7.98
C THR A 570 15.53 -12.98 6.60
N LEU A 571 16.41 -13.13 5.62
CA LEU A 571 16.13 -13.64 4.30
C LEU A 571 16.27 -15.17 4.32
N TYR A 572 15.19 -15.87 3.99
CA TYR A 572 15.19 -17.32 3.80
C TYR A 572 15.16 -17.62 2.31
N TRP A 573 16.08 -18.43 1.83
CA TRP A 573 16.13 -18.84 0.42
C TRP A 573 16.51 -20.30 0.26
N LYS A 574 16.14 -20.92 -0.85
CA LYS A 574 16.55 -22.27 -1.25
C LYS A 574 16.49 -22.43 -2.77
N LEU A 575 17.16 -23.45 -3.29
CA LEU A 575 16.86 -23.97 -4.60
C LEU A 575 15.50 -24.68 -4.57
N SER A 576 14.73 -24.60 -5.65
CA SER A 576 13.44 -25.32 -5.76
C SER A 576 13.56 -26.83 -5.57
N THR A 577 14.76 -27.38 -5.75
CA THR A 577 15.11 -28.79 -5.55
C THR A 577 15.48 -29.14 -4.12
N GLU A 578 15.66 -28.16 -3.22
CA GLU A 578 16.03 -28.36 -1.82
C GLU A 578 14.79 -28.43 -0.92
N GLY A 579 14.92 -29.21 0.16
CA GLY A 579 13.85 -29.38 1.16
C GLY A 579 13.88 -28.34 2.29
N THR A 580 15.01 -27.63 2.47
CA THR A 580 15.22 -26.70 3.59
C THR A 580 15.72 -25.34 3.11
N TYR A 581 15.28 -24.28 3.79
CA TYR A 581 15.74 -22.92 3.53
C TYR A 581 17.08 -22.64 4.19
N HIS A 582 17.93 -21.91 3.50
CA HIS A 582 19.09 -21.23 4.06
C HIS A 582 18.67 -19.90 4.66
N ALA A 583 19.24 -19.53 5.79
CA ALA A 583 18.94 -18.27 6.46
C ALA A 583 20.13 -17.29 6.30
N VAL A 584 19.83 -16.08 5.93
CA VAL A 584 20.78 -14.96 5.78
C VAL A 584 20.24 -13.78 6.59
N ALA A 585 21.06 -13.24 7.50
CA ALA A 585 20.67 -12.01 8.19
C ALA A 585 20.59 -10.85 7.20
N MET A 586 19.55 -10.06 7.28
CA MET A 586 19.43 -8.81 6.52
C MET A 586 20.05 -7.67 7.32
N GLU A 587 20.94 -6.93 6.69
CA GLU A 587 21.65 -5.81 7.30
C GLU A 587 20.84 -4.52 7.17
N HIS A 588 20.81 -3.74 8.23
CA HIS A 588 20.27 -2.38 8.19
C HIS A 588 21.15 -1.50 7.26
N ARG A 589 20.50 -0.73 6.41
CA ARG A 589 21.17 0.20 5.49
C ARG A 589 20.95 1.65 5.93
N THR A 590 19.76 2.16 5.69
CA THR A 590 19.38 3.52 6.10
C THR A 590 17.90 3.56 6.48
N GLY A 591 17.52 4.38 7.44
CA GLY A 591 16.13 4.54 7.86
C GLY A 591 15.46 3.19 8.17
N VAL A 592 14.47 2.83 7.40
CA VAL A 592 13.71 1.57 7.52
C VAL A 592 14.15 0.48 6.51
N HIS A 593 15.26 0.70 5.77
CA HIS A 593 15.71 -0.17 4.70
C HIS A 593 16.71 -1.22 5.17
N TYR A 594 16.51 -2.43 4.69
CA TYR A 594 17.32 -3.62 4.98
C TYR A 594 17.65 -4.37 3.70
N SER A 595 18.79 -5.06 3.65
CA SER A 595 19.12 -5.97 2.56
C SER A 595 19.86 -7.21 3.00
N GLY A 596 19.69 -8.28 2.22
CA GLY A 596 20.43 -9.53 2.32
C GLY A 596 20.77 -10.06 0.94
N PHE A 597 21.78 -10.93 0.83
CA PHE A 597 22.25 -11.45 -0.44
C PHE A 597 22.04 -12.95 -0.56
N ILE A 598 21.37 -13.38 -1.62
CA ILE A 598 21.38 -14.78 -2.06
C ILE A 598 22.69 -15.01 -2.81
N PRO A 599 23.54 -15.96 -2.40
CA PRO A 599 24.79 -16.25 -3.10
C PRO A 599 24.56 -16.64 -4.56
N GLY A 600 25.50 -16.30 -5.43
CA GLY A 600 25.43 -16.62 -6.86
C GLY A 600 25.20 -18.11 -7.11
N GLN A 601 24.24 -18.45 -7.95
CA GLN A 601 23.81 -19.80 -8.29
C GLN A 601 24.18 -20.15 -9.73
N ALA A 602 24.13 -21.45 -10.05
CA ALA A 602 24.40 -21.93 -11.41
C ALA A 602 23.25 -21.57 -12.38
N SER A 603 23.59 -21.41 -13.68
CA SER A 603 22.59 -21.28 -14.75
C SER A 603 21.56 -22.41 -14.71
N GLY A 604 20.28 -22.10 -14.91
CA GLY A 604 19.14 -23.03 -14.82
C GLY A 604 18.57 -23.24 -13.42
N ALA A 605 19.17 -22.63 -12.38
CA ALA A 605 18.63 -22.71 -11.04
C ALA A 605 17.33 -21.90 -10.91
N THR A 606 16.36 -22.43 -10.15
CA THR A 606 15.17 -21.73 -9.70
C THR A 606 15.27 -21.51 -8.20
N ILE A 607 15.19 -20.25 -7.77
CA ILE A 607 15.33 -19.82 -6.39
C ILE A 607 13.95 -19.53 -5.82
N GLN A 608 13.68 -20.04 -4.63
CA GLN A 608 12.53 -19.69 -3.80
C GLN A 608 13.02 -18.94 -2.57
N TYR A 609 12.36 -17.83 -2.21
CA TYR A 609 12.76 -17.05 -1.04
C TYR A 609 11.59 -16.30 -0.41
N TYR A 610 11.72 -15.98 0.87
CA TYR A 610 10.86 -15.07 1.61
C TYR A 610 11.67 -14.33 2.67
N ILE A 611 11.11 -13.21 3.13
CA ILE A 611 11.70 -12.39 4.19
C ILE A 611 10.91 -12.62 5.47
N SER A 612 11.57 -12.61 6.63
CA SER A 612 10.92 -12.60 7.93
C SER A 612 11.54 -11.52 8.82
N ALA A 613 10.70 -10.84 9.58
CA ALA A 613 11.13 -9.90 10.60
C ALA A 613 10.38 -10.15 11.91
N SER A 614 11.01 -9.71 13.03
CA SER A 614 10.41 -9.71 14.36
C SER A 614 10.75 -8.40 15.06
N ASP A 615 9.90 -7.99 16.02
CA ASP A 615 10.13 -6.80 16.83
C ASP A 615 10.11 -7.12 18.35
N ALA A 616 10.49 -6.14 19.16
CA ALA A 616 10.54 -6.28 20.61
C ALA A 616 9.16 -6.31 21.28
N SER A 617 8.06 -6.04 20.55
CA SER A 617 6.68 -6.25 21.02
C SER A 617 6.26 -7.72 20.98
N GLY A 618 7.07 -8.58 20.34
CA GLY A 618 6.81 -10.00 20.15
C GLY A 618 6.08 -10.32 18.85
N ARG A 619 5.85 -9.32 17.97
CA ARG A 619 5.30 -9.55 16.64
C ARG A 619 6.35 -10.14 15.71
N SER A 620 5.90 -10.96 14.79
CA SER A 620 6.69 -11.51 13.68
C SER A 620 5.85 -11.48 12.42
N GLU A 621 6.49 -11.15 11.29
CA GLU A 621 5.84 -11.07 9.99
C GLU A 621 6.74 -11.61 8.90
N THR A 622 6.13 -11.93 7.76
CA THR A 622 6.82 -12.39 6.55
C THR A 622 6.41 -11.59 5.31
N SER A 623 7.25 -11.60 4.29
CA SER A 623 6.93 -11.12 2.95
C SER A 623 7.38 -12.19 1.92
N PRO A 624 6.44 -12.79 1.16
CA PRO A 624 4.98 -12.61 1.20
C PRO A 624 4.38 -12.87 2.60
N LEU A 625 3.18 -12.36 2.85
CA LEU A 625 2.53 -12.43 4.17
C LEU A 625 2.36 -13.86 4.72
N ILE A 626 2.19 -14.85 3.85
CA ILE A 626 2.09 -16.26 4.23
C ILE A 626 3.46 -16.96 4.31
N GLY A 627 4.53 -16.32 3.87
CA GLY A 627 5.91 -16.82 3.95
C GLY A 627 6.17 -18.06 3.09
N SER A 628 6.77 -19.08 3.70
CA SER A 628 7.27 -20.27 3.00
C SER A 628 6.24 -21.07 2.18
N PRO A 629 4.94 -21.07 2.45
CA PRO A 629 3.94 -21.77 1.61
C PRO A 629 3.79 -21.17 0.20
N ASP A 630 4.02 -19.85 0.06
CA ASP A 630 3.91 -19.14 -1.21
C ASP A 630 5.11 -18.18 -1.40
N PRO A 631 6.33 -18.71 -1.57
CA PRO A 631 7.54 -17.92 -1.62
C PRO A 631 7.69 -17.17 -2.93
N ASN A 632 8.40 -16.04 -2.91
CA ASN A 632 8.87 -15.39 -4.13
C ASN A 632 9.78 -16.31 -4.94
N VAL A 633 9.76 -16.19 -6.28
CA VAL A 633 10.51 -17.06 -7.18
C VAL A 633 11.22 -16.25 -8.28
N PHE A 634 12.49 -16.56 -8.53
CA PHE A 634 13.19 -16.09 -9.72
C PHE A 634 14.10 -17.18 -10.30
N THR A 635 14.58 -16.99 -11.52
CA THR A 635 15.45 -17.93 -12.23
C THR A 635 16.86 -17.36 -12.48
N VAL A 636 17.83 -18.24 -12.73
CA VAL A 636 19.22 -17.87 -13.02
C VAL A 636 19.58 -18.32 -14.44
N ALA A 637 20.13 -17.42 -15.30
CA ALA A 637 20.49 -17.71 -16.67
C ALA A 637 22.00 -17.88 -16.87
#